data_5d13735cb2727bedd2cb0ae9bb40bfe9
#
_entry.id   5d13735cb2727bedd2cb0ae9bb40bfe9
#
_cell.length_a   1.000
_cell.length_b   1.000
_cell.length_c   1.000
_cell.angle_alpha   90.00
_cell.angle_beta   90.00
_cell.angle_gamma   90.00
#
_symmetry.space_group_name_H-M   'P 1'
#
loop_
_entity.id
_entity.type
_entity.pdbx_description
1 polymer ?
#
loop_
_entity_poly.entity_id
_entity_poly.type
_entity_poly.pdbx_seq_one_letter_code
_entity_poly.pdbx_strand_id
1 'polypeptide(L)'
;VALTYHHLADVRGVITSIVNNAAIAAYAVPDRREPLLYAPTGVVYLERRSAPPAPAVEAVAEATVARIREVCQRQLSENLTGFGRDGKGIKYADYYTMFFAPPELARLVAGFAERRLTGRASAGKRYAGIAAKGLAPAGTDLDLPDALEVDRIAETCALLVKIAAAADPGLDAEQALLDAMGLAHLRPLLKQINSGKTGGVPYGWYYAAGIYRSMTPGLDEQQWVERLHTLADTLAARLPNDPPTAAPQWDEIRRYVADHLRFGPAPPADMSARFQAELARYGKARASGRGATTVCGLCSSPYRVSEQQEAASLFAPMVYTNKQPLHGSKAIRHICAICGAEMMLRQLLMKRGQESGGNFEKRKLRYLYFYPAYFFTPESLKMLRAAHDQLKRVSFTELRKALGNAGDVLRLDGETFQRLDALLLDPAPPAPGADRLFRLRFPEHEPITFSFIGIPPTAREAKDAEAWITPAFLALLLPLILDVKVVASESLLPVIQEATELPETVAFDGAHAYVGRIVGQARVNLDDLLPALQRLVASYLVHLDGNARAGAGGFDYRWHEIPTVARNLETSPLYAFHYLKKGLRRESGDSIPAKHAARYVHLVEQYLERENTAMSHARQLVSLYRQFYRHKPGRLNSNSILKPLSEASAVILEADPRLFDDDEALIEAVQGRLSKFLDNVDRGSADGSIPKWIDRATRDASLEAFSRYMVEEVYRNAFGGDRAALAGRQLNLLKNACEAIYMAEQRREWRERGEQSDDTENGAAEA
;
A
#
# COMPACT_ATOMS: atom_id res chain seq x y z
N VAL A 1 -46.52 5.37 1.80
CA VAL A 1 -45.07 5.25 1.79
C VAL A 1 -44.61 4.99 3.20
N ALA A 2 -43.76 3.98 3.42
CA ALA A 2 -43.19 3.63 4.70
C ALA A 2 -41.68 3.39 4.57
N LEU A 3 -40.98 3.40 5.70
CA LEU A 3 -39.61 2.92 5.77
C LEU A 3 -39.64 1.48 6.26
N THR A 4 -38.88 0.64 5.57
CA THR A 4 -38.60 -0.72 6.01
C THR A 4 -37.10 -0.98 5.93
N TYR A 5 -36.64 -2.12 6.44
CA TYR A 5 -35.20 -2.40 6.44
C TYR A 5 -34.95 -3.91 6.48
N HIS A 6 -33.74 -4.28 6.07
CA HIS A 6 -33.15 -5.51 6.53
C HIS A 6 -31.99 -5.23 7.47
N HIS A 7 -31.72 -6.11 8.39
CA HIS A 7 -30.69 -5.98 9.41
C HIS A 7 -29.86 -7.24 9.50
N LEU A 8 -28.54 -7.09 9.55
CA LEU A 8 -27.56 -8.15 9.79
C LEU A 8 -26.89 -7.91 11.14
N ALA A 9 -27.15 -8.77 12.10
CA ALA A 9 -26.71 -8.58 13.49
C ALA A 9 -25.21 -8.83 13.74
N ASP A 10 -24.48 -9.38 12.75
CA ASP A 10 -23.05 -9.68 12.86
C ASP A 10 -22.32 -9.19 11.60
N VAL A 11 -21.35 -8.30 11.77
CA VAL A 11 -20.59 -7.68 10.68
C VAL A 11 -19.21 -8.33 10.56
N ARG A 12 -18.88 -8.83 9.36
CA ARG A 12 -17.65 -9.60 9.08
C ARG A 12 -16.80 -9.07 7.93
N GLY A 13 -17.19 -7.99 7.29
CA GLY A 13 -16.50 -7.40 6.15
C GLY A 13 -17.02 -7.90 4.81
N VAL A 14 -16.25 -8.63 4.02
CA VAL A 14 -16.64 -9.06 2.66
C VAL A 14 -17.87 -9.96 2.68
N ILE A 15 -17.92 -10.90 3.61
CA ILE A 15 -19.09 -11.78 3.75
C ILE A 15 -20.35 -10.98 4.09
N THR A 16 -20.21 -9.94 4.91
CA THR A 16 -21.31 -9.01 5.23
C THR A 16 -21.85 -8.32 3.97
N SER A 17 -20.96 -7.82 3.13
CA SER A 17 -21.34 -7.17 1.87
C SER A 17 -22.05 -8.14 0.93
N ILE A 18 -21.57 -9.37 0.83
CA ILE A 18 -22.20 -10.39 -0.03
C ILE A 18 -23.60 -10.74 0.49
N VAL A 19 -23.78 -10.89 1.81
CA VAL A 19 -25.10 -11.14 2.42
C VAL A 19 -26.04 -9.97 2.18
N ASN A 20 -25.58 -8.73 2.43
CA ASN A 20 -26.39 -7.53 2.20
C ASN A 20 -26.74 -7.37 0.72
N ASN A 21 -25.81 -7.65 -0.21
CA ASN A 21 -26.10 -7.62 -1.65
C ASN A 21 -27.13 -8.67 -2.04
N ALA A 22 -27.05 -9.89 -1.51
CA ALA A 22 -28.05 -10.93 -1.73
C ALA A 22 -29.42 -10.54 -1.14
N ALA A 23 -29.42 -9.94 0.05
CA ALA A 23 -30.64 -9.43 0.69
C ALA A 23 -31.26 -8.29 -0.14
N ILE A 24 -30.46 -7.34 -0.65
CA ILE A 24 -30.94 -6.27 -1.52
C ILE A 24 -31.53 -6.85 -2.80
N ALA A 25 -30.82 -7.77 -3.46
CA ALA A 25 -31.30 -8.40 -4.71
C ALA A 25 -32.63 -9.13 -4.52
N ALA A 26 -32.88 -9.72 -3.33
CA ALA A 26 -34.09 -10.41 -3.02
C ALA A 26 -35.22 -9.51 -2.49
N TYR A 27 -34.89 -8.41 -1.81
CA TYR A 27 -35.86 -7.57 -1.10
C TYR A 27 -36.19 -6.27 -1.83
N ALA A 28 -35.24 -5.65 -2.56
CA ALA A 28 -35.50 -4.47 -3.35
C ALA A 28 -36.42 -4.81 -4.55
N VAL A 29 -37.38 -3.94 -4.81
CA VAL A 29 -38.30 -4.06 -5.95
C VAL A 29 -38.40 -2.68 -6.59
N PRO A 30 -37.99 -2.52 -7.86
CA PRO A 30 -38.07 -1.25 -8.55
C PRO A 30 -39.44 -0.61 -8.41
N ASP A 31 -39.51 0.69 -8.18
CA ASP A 31 -40.71 1.50 -8.00
C ASP A 31 -41.59 1.11 -6.78
N ARG A 32 -41.24 0.09 -6.03
CA ARG A 32 -42.05 -0.39 -4.91
C ARG A 32 -41.30 -0.46 -3.58
N ARG A 33 -40.05 -0.89 -3.62
CA ARG A 33 -39.14 -0.93 -2.44
C ARG A 33 -37.73 -0.62 -2.88
N GLU A 34 -37.34 0.62 -2.73
CA GLU A 34 -36.08 1.15 -3.21
C GLU A 34 -35.08 1.32 -2.06
N PRO A 35 -33.83 0.86 -2.20
CA PRO A 35 -32.78 1.13 -1.22
C PRO A 35 -32.55 2.64 -1.07
N LEU A 36 -32.46 3.10 0.18
CA LEU A 36 -32.31 4.51 0.52
C LEU A 36 -31.00 4.79 1.28
N LEU A 37 -30.75 4.02 2.34
CA LEU A 37 -29.58 4.21 3.20
C LEU A 37 -28.89 2.86 3.41
N TYR A 38 -27.57 2.88 3.27
CA TYR A 38 -26.73 1.70 3.45
C TYR A 38 -25.86 1.84 4.69
N ALA A 39 -25.89 0.84 5.55
CA ALA A 39 -25.00 0.68 6.70
C ALA A 39 -24.37 -0.71 6.69
N PRO A 40 -23.23 -0.94 7.36
CA PRO A 40 -22.67 -2.29 7.49
C PRO A 40 -23.65 -3.31 8.06
N THR A 41 -24.51 -2.86 8.97
CA THR A 41 -25.52 -3.69 9.64
C THR A 41 -26.79 -3.90 8.83
N GLY A 42 -26.93 -3.33 7.63
CA GLY A 42 -28.11 -3.52 6.78
C GLY A 42 -28.46 -2.32 5.92
N VAL A 43 -29.67 -2.34 5.35
CA VAL A 43 -30.15 -1.31 4.42
C VAL A 43 -31.58 -0.89 4.79
N VAL A 44 -31.81 0.42 4.77
CA VAL A 44 -33.12 1.02 4.88
C VAL A 44 -33.70 1.24 3.49
N TYR A 45 -34.98 0.96 3.32
CA TYR A 45 -35.71 1.09 2.06
C TYR A 45 -36.91 2.01 2.21
N LEU A 46 -37.19 2.70 1.13
CA LEU A 46 -38.44 3.40 0.93
C LEU A 46 -39.46 2.43 0.32
N GLU A 47 -40.50 2.09 1.06
CA GLU A 47 -41.52 1.12 0.66
C GLU A 47 -42.86 1.78 0.31
N ARG A 48 -43.45 1.39 -0.81
CA ARG A 48 -44.81 1.76 -1.21
C ARG A 48 -45.80 0.64 -0.83
N ARG A 49 -47.07 0.97 -0.63
CA ARG A 49 -48.11 0.03 -0.14
C ARG A 49 -48.27 -1.24 -0.96
N SER A 50 -47.84 -1.26 -2.21
CA SER A 50 -47.97 -2.40 -3.12
C SER A 50 -46.75 -3.33 -3.17
N ALA A 51 -45.80 -3.16 -2.24
CA ALA A 51 -44.58 -3.98 -2.24
C ALA A 51 -44.91 -5.43 -1.81
N PRO A 52 -44.25 -6.45 -2.39
CA PRO A 52 -44.44 -7.82 -1.99
C PRO A 52 -43.88 -8.08 -0.58
N PRO A 53 -44.30 -9.17 0.10
CA PRO A 53 -43.74 -9.54 1.39
C PRO A 53 -42.22 -9.75 1.34
N ALA A 54 -41.57 -9.76 2.50
CA ALA A 54 -40.16 -10.07 2.62
C ALA A 54 -39.85 -11.48 2.13
N PRO A 55 -38.72 -11.72 1.49
CA PRO A 55 -38.28 -13.06 1.08
C PRO A 55 -38.00 -13.94 2.33
N ALA A 56 -38.04 -15.23 2.16
CA ALA A 56 -37.56 -16.15 3.17
C ALA A 56 -36.04 -15.99 3.37
N VAL A 57 -35.58 -16.00 4.61
CA VAL A 57 -34.15 -15.84 4.93
C VAL A 57 -33.31 -16.96 4.30
N GLU A 58 -33.88 -18.16 4.23
CA GLU A 58 -33.27 -19.33 3.60
C GLU A 58 -32.98 -19.11 2.12
N ALA A 59 -33.87 -18.43 1.40
CA ALA A 59 -33.65 -18.08 0.00
C ALA A 59 -32.46 -17.12 -0.16
N VAL A 60 -32.30 -16.16 0.76
CA VAL A 60 -31.16 -15.25 0.78
C VAL A 60 -29.88 -16.00 1.16
N ALA A 61 -29.94 -16.97 2.06
CA ALA A 61 -28.80 -17.82 2.42
C ALA A 61 -28.31 -18.62 1.21
N GLU A 62 -29.20 -19.22 0.44
CA GLU A 62 -28.83 -19.92 -0.81
C GLU A 62 -28.25 -18.96 -1.85
N ALA A 63 -28.83 -17.79 -2.05
CA ALA A 63 -28.29 -16.77 -2.93
C ALA A 63 -26.89 -16.29 -2.50
N THR A 64 -26.65 -16.17 -1.18
CA THR A 64 -25.33 -15.84 -0.62
C THR A 64 -24.31 -16.93 -0.94
N VAL A 65 -24.64 -18.20 -0.71
CA VAL A 65 -23.75 -19.33 -1.05
C VAL A 65 -23.45 -19.36 -2.56
N ALA A 66 -24.49 -19.23 -3.38
CA ALA A 66 -24.33 -19.20 -4.84
C ALA A 66 -23.40 -18.06 -5.29
N ARG A 67 -23.56 -16.87 -4.71
CA ARG A 67 -22.73 -15.71 -5.03
C ARG A 67 -21.28 -15.91 -4.60
N ILE A 68 -21.03 -16.40 -3.38
CA ILE A 68 -19.67 -16.71 -2.91
C ILE A 68 -18.99 -17.71 -3.87
N ARG A 69 -19.72 -18.75 -4.29
CA ARG A 69 -19.18 -19.73 -5.23
C ARG A 69 -18.83 -19.12 -6.56
N GLU A 70 -19.73 -18.40 -7.19
CA GLU A 70 -19.51 -17.73 -8.48
C GLU A 70 -18.26 -16.85 -8.45
N VAL A 71 -18.16 -16.00 -7.43
CA VAL A 71 -17.05 -15.07 -7.24
C VAL A 71 -15.73 -15.78 -7.09
N CYS A 72 -15.70 -16.79 -6.20
CA CYS A 72 -14.48 -17.56 -5.95
C CYS A 72 -14.08 -18.41 -7.17
N GLN A 73 -15.02 -19.06 -7.83
CA GLN A 73 -14.74 -19.82 -9.06
C GLN A 73 -14.09 -18.97 -10.14
N ARG A 74 -14.64 -17.78 -10.40
CA ARG A 74 -14.08 -16.86 -11.38
C ARG A 74 -12.63 -16.48 -11.02
N GLN A 75 -12.40 -16.05 -9.79
CA GLN A 75 -11.07 -15.63 -9.33
C GLN A 75 -10.05 -16.77 -9.31
N LEU A 76 -10.48 -17.96 -8.92
CA LEU A 76 -9.62 -19.13 -8.88
C LEU A 76 -9.28 -19.63 -10.28
N SER A 77 -10.22 -19.60 -11.22
CA SER A 77 -9.99 -19.99 -12.63
C SER A 77 -9.04 -19.02 -13.33
N GLU A 78 -9.19 -17.71 -13.09
CA GLU A 78 -8.35 -16.68 -13.71
C GLU A 78 -6.94 -16.65 -13.15
N ASN A 79 -6.80 -16.70 -11.82
CA ASN A 79 -5.53 -16.44 -11.15
C ASN A 79 -4.79 -17.71 -10.70
N LEU A 80 -5.46 -18.87 -10.62
CA LEU A 80 -4.92 -20.13 -10.11
C LEU A 80 -4.25 -19.99 -8.74
N THR A 81 -4.79 -19.11 -7.89
CA THR A 81 -4.29 -18.87 -6.53
C THR A 81 -4.42 -20.15 -5.71
N GLY A 82 -3.32 -20.61 -5.11
CA GLY A 82 -3.30 -21.88 -4.37
C GLY A 82 -2.83 -23.09 -5.20
N PHE A 83 -2.66 -22.92 -6.52
CA PHE A 83 -1.83 -23.83 -7.30
C PHE A 83 -0.35 -23.53 -7.09
N GLY A 84 0.46 -24.56 -7.12
CA GLY A 84 1.90 -24.43 -7.00
C GLY A 84 2.64 -25.63 -7.57
N ARG A 85 3.95 -25.49 -7.76
CA ARG A 85 4.88 -26.59 -8.09
C ARG A 85 5.99 -26.65 -7.06
N ASP A 86 6.28 -27.81 -6.55
CA ASP A 86 7.44 -28.09 -5.70
C ASP A 86 8.19 -29.34 -6.19
N GLY A 87 9.15 -29.82 -5.39
CA GLY A 87 9.88 -31.07 -5.72
C GLY A 87 9.00 -32.32 -5.86
N LYS A 88 7.73 -32.25 -5.50
CA LYS A 88 6.72 -33.32 -5.60
C LYS A 88 5.77 -33.15 -6.78
N GLY A 89 5.97 -32.16 -7.64
CA GLY A 89 5.13 -31.84 -8.80
C GLY A 89 4.09 -30.78 -8.55
N ILE A 90 3.09 -30.71 -9.46
CA ILE A 90 1.96 -29.78 -9.36
C ILE A 90 1.09 -30.18 -8.17
N LYS A 91 0.61 -29.17 -7.45
CA LYS A 91 -0.34 -29.30 -6.35
C LYS A 91 -1.32 -28.13 -6.35
N TYR A 92 -2.46 -28.30 -5.72
CA TYR A 92 -3.44 -27.25 -5.46
C TYR A 92 -3.87 -27.31 -3.98
N ALA A 93 -4.44 -26.21 -3.50
CA ALA A 93 -4.97 -26.12 -2.14
C ALA A 93 -6.30 -26.86 -2.03
N ASP A 94 -6.54 -27.54 -0.90
CA ASP A 94 -7.72 -28.40 -0.68
C ASP A 94 -9.05 -27.68 -0.89
N TYR A 95 -9.11 -26.35 -0.70
CA TYR A 95 -10.35 -25.59 -0.89
C TYR A 95 -10.84 -25.57 -2.35
N TYR A 96 -10.03 -25.94 -3.35
CA TYR A 96 -10.50 -26.05 -4.73
C TYR A 96 -11.66 -27.05 -4.88
N THR A 97 -11.65 -28.12 -4.10
CA THR A 97 -12.74 -29.12 -4.10
C THR A 97 -14.07 -28.56 -3.55
N MET A 98 -14.06 -27.41 -2.90
CA MET A 98 -15.30 -26.72 -2.48
C MET A 98 -15.98 -25.95 -3.61
N PHE A 99 -15.21 -25.54 -4.62
CA PHE A 99 -15.67 -24.66 -5.69
C PHE A 99 -15.85 -25.39 -7.02
N PHE A 100 -15.01 -26.37 -7.31
CA PHE A 100 -14.95 -27.01 -8.62
C PHE A 100 -15.33 -28.49 -8.54
N ALA A 101 -16.14 -28.94 -9.49
CA ALA A 101 -16.36 -30.37 -9.72
C ALA A 101 -15.05 -31.03 -10.24
N PRO A 102 -14.86 -32.33 -10.05
CA PRO A 102 -13.67 -33.03 -10.50
C PRO A 102 -13.30 -32.83 -11.98
N PRO A 103 -14.24 -32.78 -12.95
CA PRO A 103 -13.93 -32.47 -14.34
C PRO A 103 -13.36 -31.06 -14.54
N GLU A 104 -13.92 -30.07 -13.86
CA GLU A 104 -13.45 -28.67 -13.94
C GLU A 104 -12.05 -28.56 -13.32
N LEU A 105 -11.82 -29.21 -12.20
CA LEU A 105 -10.53 -29.24 -11.53
C LEU A 105 -9.45 -29.89 -12.40
N ALA A 106 -9.78 -30.95 -13.12
CA ALA A 106 -8.86 -31.57 -14.08
C ALA A 106 -8.42 -30.59 -15.19
N ARG A 107 -9.32 -29.80 -15.74
CA ARG A 107 -9.01 -28.76 -16.73
C ARG A 107 -8.14 -27.63 -16.15
N LEU A 108 -8.40 -27.23 -14.90
CA LEU A 108 -7.59 -26.22 -14.24
C LEU A 108 -6.14 -26.68 -14.02
N VAL A 109 -5.88 -27.97 -13.80
CA VAL A 109 -4.53 -28.54 -13.69
C VAL A 109 -3.77 -28.35 -14.99
N ALA A 110 -4.38 -28.66 -16.15
CA ALA A 110 -3.77 -28.44 -17.45
C ALA A 110 -3.48 -26.94 -17.70
N GLY A 111 -4.44 -26.06 -17.41
CA GLY A 111 -4.27 -24.62 -17.52
C GLY A 111 -3.19 -24.06 -16.59
N PHE A 112 -2.97 -24.66 -15.42
CA PHE A 112 -1.83 -24.32 -14.56
C PHE A 112 -0.50 -24.78 -15.17
N ALA A 113 -0.43 -26.00 -15.67
CA ALA A 113 0.77 -26.53 -16.30
C ALA A 113 1.18 -25.69 -17.52
N GLU A 114 0.23 -25.29 -18.35
CA GLU A 114 0.44 -24.38 -19.48
C GLU A 114 1.01 -23.02 -19.01
N ARG A 115 0.30 -22.31 -18.14
CA ARG A 115 0.58 -20.92 -17.82
C ARG A 115 1.73 -20.69 -16.83
N ARG A 116 2.06 -21.71 -16.00
CA ARG A 116 2.97 -21.55 -14.86
C ARG A 116 4.19 -22.45 -14.86
N LEU A 117 4.19 -23.57 -15.60
CA LEU A 117 5.39 -24.36 -15.80
C LEU A 117 6.20 -23.75 -16.96
N THR A 118 6.99 -22.72 -16.66
CA THR A 118 7.84 -22.01 -17.63
C THR A 118 9.33 -22.15 -17.31
N GLY A 119 9.67 -22.91 -16.27
CA GLY A 119 11.04 -23.10 -15.81
C GLY A 119 11.81 -24.18 -16.63
N ARG A 120 13.04 -24.44 -16.20
CA ARG A 120 13.87 -25.53 -16.82
C ARG A 120 13.21 -26.89 -16.65
N ALA A 121 13.32 -27.73 -17.68
CA ALA A 121 12.92 -29.12 -17.62
C ALA A 121 13.70 -29.89 -16.53
N SER A 122 13.04 -30.84 -15.91
CA SER A 122 13.62 -31.73 -14.88
C SER A 122 13.50 -33.20 -15.24
N ALA A 123 13.00 -33.52 -16.42
CA ALA A 123 12.81 -34.87 -16.93
C ALA A 123 14.11 -35.68 -16.93
N GLY A 124 15.20 -35.09 -17.43
CA GLY A 124 16.52 -35.76 -17.46
C GLY A 124 17.02 -36.19 -16.07
N LYS A 125 16.79 -35.37 -15.03
CA LYS A 125 17.11 -35.78 -13.64
C LYS A 125 16.25 -36.95 -13.17
N ARG A 126 15.02 -37.09 -13.70
CA ARG A 126 14.14 -38.21 -13.36
C ARG A 126 14.57 -39.49 -14.07
N TYR A 127 15.00 -39.40 -15.32
CA TYR A 127 15.60 -40.53 -16.07
C TYR A 127 16.87 -41.03 -15.39
N ALA A 128 17.79 -40.14 -15.05
CA ALA A 128 18.98 -40.47 -14.27
C ALA A 128 18.63 -41.14 -12.93
N GLY A 129 17.55 -40.69 -12.27
CA GLY A 129 17.04 -41.28 -11.03
C GLY A 129 16.47 -42.71 -11.26
N ILE A 130 15.85 -42.99 -12.39
CA ILE A 130 15.38 -44.33 -12.78
C ILE A 130 16.58 -45.26 -12.96
N ALA A 131 17.57 -44.81 -13.72
CA ALA A 131 18.81 -45.60 -13.99
C ALA A 131 19.58 -45.87 -12.70
N ALA A 132 19.88 -44.84 -11.90
CA ALA A 132 20.68 -44.98 -10.67
C ALA A 132 20.04 -45.89 -9.60
N LYS A 133 18.72 -46.04 -9.63
CA LYS A 133 17.97 -46.91 -8.71
C LYS A 133 17.66 -48.30 -9.26
N GLY A 134 18.06 -48.59 -10.49
CA GLY A 134 17.76 -49.86 -11.14
C GLY A 134 16.25 -50.14 -11.27
N LEU A 135 15.41 -49.09 -11.47
CA LEU A 135 13.94 -49.21 -11.49
C LEU A 135 13.41 -49.69 -12.85
N ALA A 136 14.21 -49.64 -13.91
CA ALA A 136 13.84 -50.13 -15.24
C ALA A 136 14.60 -51.44 -15.54
N PRO A 137 14.01 -52.38 -16.34
CA PRO A 137 14.71 -53.55 -16.84
C PRO A 137 15.97 -53.17 -17.64
N ALA A 138 16.94 -54.09 -17.68
CA ALA A 138 18.12 -53.91 -18.52
C ALA A 138 17.71 -53.80 -20.01
N GLY A 139 18.29 -52.84 -20.71
CA GLY A 139 17.96 -52.55 -22.11
C GLY A 139 16.77 -51.54 -22.30
N THR A 140 16.17 -51.06 -21.21
CA THR A 140 15.18 -49.98 -21.34
C THR A 140 15.87 -48.68 -21.79
N ASP A 141 15.37 -48.09 -22.88
CA ASP A 141 15.87 -46.81 -23.37
C ASP A 141 15.49 -45.69 -22.42
N LEU A 142 16.48 -45.02 -21.83
CA LEU A 142 16.34 -43.86 -20.96
C LEU A 142 16.95 -42.59 -21.57
N ASP A 143 17.40 -42.62 -22.82
CA ASP A 143 17.85 -41.47 -23.59
C ASP A 143 16.66 -40.77 -24.23
N LEU A 144 15.83 -40.17 -23.38
CA LEU A 144 14.58 -39.55 -23.74
C LEU A 144 14.69 -38.00 -23.65
N PRO A 145 13.85 -37.24 -24.36
CA PRO A 145 13.92 -35.80 -24.38
C PRO A 145 13.81 -35.19 -22.98
N ASP A 146 14.78 -34.35 -22.62
CA ASP A 146 14.73 -33.47 -21.43
C ASP A 146 14.10 -32.12 -21.81
N ALA A 147 12.79 -32.08 -21.95
CA ALA A 147 12.02 -30.96 -22.40
C ALA A 147 10.93 -30.54 -21.39
N LEU A 148 10.55 -29.25 -21.41
CA LEU A 148 9.54 -28.71 -20.48
C LEU A 148 8.16 -29.34 -20.71
N GLU A 149 7.82 -29.69 -21.94
CA GLU A 149 6.60 -30.41 -22.30
C GLU A 149 6.47 -31.75 -21.62
N VAL A 150 7.59 -32.43 -21.44
CA VAL A 150 7.64 -33.70 -20.70
C VAL A 150 7.28 -33.49 -19.24
N ASP A 151 7.82 -32.47 -18.62
CA ASP A 151 7.46 -32.11 -17.24
C ASP A 151 5.96 -31.74 -17.14
N ARG A 152 5.45 -30.91 -18.06
CA ARG A 152 4.03 -30.51 -18.11
C ARG A 152 3.11 -31.72 -18.17
N ILE A 153 3.38 -32.66 -19.10
CA ILE A 153 2.55 -33.85 -19.27
C ILE A 153 2.68 -34.80 -18.06
N ALA A 154 3.90 -35.10 -17.61
CA ALA A 154 4.13 -36.02 -16.51
C ALA A 154 3.48 -35.56 -15.19
N GLU A 155 3.67 -34.30 -14.84
CA GLU A 155 3.14 -33.74 -13.61
C GLU A 155 1.62 -33.57 -13.64
N THR A 156 1.06 -33.19 -14.82
CA THR A 156 -0.39 -33.17 -15.03
C THR A 156 -1.02 -34.53 -14.91
N CYS A 157 -0.53 -35.54 -15.64
CA CYS A 157 -1.07 -36.89 -15.56
C CYS A 157 -1.03 -37.46 -14.13
N ALA A 158 0.08 -37.23 -13.41
CA ALA A 158 0.21 -37.70 -12.04
C ALA A 158 -0.81 -37.06 -11.08
N LEU A 159 -1.15 -35.76 -11.28
CA LEU A 159 -2.15 -35.09 -10.49
C LEU A 159 -3.57 -35.46 -10.91
N LEU A 160 -3.82 -35.63 -12.19
CA LEU A 160 -5.11 -36.09 -12.73
C LEU A 160 -5.50 -37.46 -12.16
N VAL A 161 -4.54 -38.41 -12.08
CA VAL A 161 -4.77 -39.72 -11.45
C VAL A 161 -5.16 -39.59 -9.98
N LYS A 162 -4.55 -38.66 -9.26
CA LYS A 162 -4.94 -38.37 -7.85
C LYS A 162 -6.34 -37.80 -7.72
N ILE A 163 -6.70 -36.88 -8.62
CA ILE A 163 -8.06 -36.28 -8.65
C ILE A 163 -9.07 -37.40 -8.94
N ALA A 164 -8.80 -38.25 -9.94
CA ALA A 164 -9.68 -39.33 -10.28
C ALA A 164 -9.85 -40.32 -9.14
N ALA A 165 -8.78 -40.75 -8.50
CA ALA A 165 -8.82 -41.66 -7.37
C ALA A 165 -9.59 -41.13 -6.17
N ALA A 166 -9.60 -39.79 -5.97
CA ALA A 166 -10.37 -39.14 -4.94
C ALA A 166 -11.86 -39.02 -5.30
N ALA A 167 -12.18 -38.81 -6.59
CA ALA A 167 -13.55 -38.59 -7.07
C ALA A 167 -14.30 -39.90 -7.36
N ASP A 168 -13.61 -40.88 -7.97
CA ASP A 168 -14.12 -42.21 -8.31
C ASP A 168 -13.02 -43.27 -8.15
N PRO A 169 -12.93 -43.92 -7.00
CA PRO A 169 -11.93 -44.98 -6.78
C PRO A 169 -12.04 -46.16 -7.76
N GLY A 170 -13.17 -46.33 -8.44
CA GLY A 170 -13.37 -47.39 -9.43
C GLY A 170 -12.83 -47.08 -10.82
N LEU A 171 -12.52 -45.80 -11.10
CA LEU A 171 -12.02 -45.36 -12.39
C LEU A 171 -10.51 -45.65 -12.53
N ASP A 172 -10.14 -46.45 -13.54
CA ASP A 172 -8.76 -46.65 -13.91
C ASP A 172 -8.20 -45.47 -14.74
N ALA A 173 -7.89 -44.38 -14.05
CA ALA A 173 -7.42 -43.15 -14.65
C ALA A 173 -6.05 -43.27 -15.29
N GLU A 174 -5.19 -44.13 -14.74
CA GLU A 174 -3.86 -44.42 -15.31
C GLU A 174 -3.98 -45.06 -16.69
N GLN A 175 -4.82 -46.10 -16.81
CA GLN A 175 -5.10 -46.73 -18.10
C GLN A 175 -5.73 -45.75 -19.10
N ALA A 176 -6.69 -44.96 -18.67
CA ALA A 176 -7.36 -44.00 -19.54
C ALA A 176 -6.40 -42.96 -20.15
N LEU A 177 -5.45 -42.44 -19.36
CA LEU A 177 -4.44 -41.51 -19.84
C LEU A 177 -3.40 -42.19 -20.74
N LEU A 178 -2.98 -43.39 -20.44
CA LEU A 178 -2.07 -44.16 -21.29
C LEU A 178 -2.70 -44.52 -22.63
N ASP A 179 -4.00 -44.88 -22.65
CA ASP A 179 -4.77 -45.10 -23.88
C ASP A 179 -4.82 -43.83 -24.76
N ALA A 180 -5.07 -42.70 -24.15
CA ALA A 180 -5.13 -41.40 -24.83
C ALA A 180 -3.75 -40.98 -25.41
N MET A 181 -2.67 -41.43 -24.81
CA MET A 181 -1.31 -41.24 -25.31
C MET A 181 -0.87 -42.29 -26.33
N GLY A 182 -1.63 -43.38 -26.55
CA GLY A 182 -1.25 -44.53 -27.36
C GLY A 182 -0.18 -45.42 -26.69
N LEU A 183 -0.07 -45.36 -25.37
CA LEU A 183 1.00 -46.00 -24.56
C LEU A 183 0.49 -47.07 -23.60
N ALA A 184 -0.70 -47.61 -23.84
CA ALA A 184 -1.29 -48.68 -22.99
C ALA A 184 -0.37 -49.83 -22.74
N HIS A 185 0.43 -50.25 -23.73
CA HIS A 185 1.38 -51.33 -23.65
C HIS A 185 2.52 -51.11 -22.65
N LEU A 186 2.80 -49.85 -22.28
CA LEU A 186 3.87 -49.52 -21.33
C LEU A 186 3.45 -49.68 -19.85
N ARG A 187 2.17 -49.90 -19.57
CA ARG A 187 1.65 -49.98 -18.20
C ARG A 187 2.43 -50.93 -17.27
N PRO A 188 2.79 -52.17 -17.68
CA PRO A 188 3.58 -53.08 -16.81
C PRO A 188 4.96 -52.49 -16.46
N LEU A 189 5.64 -51.87 -17.44
CA LEU A 189 6.93 -51.23 -17.25
C LEU A 189 6.80 -50.00 -16.30
N LEU A 190 5.77 -49.18 -16.47
CA LEU A 190 5.53 -48.03 -15.60
C LEU A 190 5.28 -48.45 -14.14
N LYS A 191 4.55 -49.53 -13.90
CA LYS A 191 4.34 -50.09 -12.56
C LYS A 191 5.68 -50.51 -11.93
N GLN A 192 6.58 -51.10 -12.68
CA GLN A 192 7.92 -51.46 -12.21
C GLN A 192 8.76 -50.22 -11.88
N ILE A 193 8.81 -49.22 -12.78
CA ILE A 193 9.55 -47.97 -12.57
C ILE A 193 8.99 -47.21 -11.33
N ASN A 194 7.69 -47.23 -11.10
CA ASN A 194 7.05 -46.56 -9.98
C ASN A 194 7.25 -47.26 -8.63
N SER A 195 7.57 -48.57 -8.63
CA SER A 195 7.66 -49.40 -7.41
C SER A 195 8.69 -48.89 -6.39
N GLY A 196 9.75 -48.25 -6.85
CA GLY A 196 10.82 -47.72 -6.00
C GLY A 196 10.66 -46.29 -5.50
N LYS A 197 9.51 -45.64 -5.72
CA LYS A 197 9.29 -44.25 -5.32
C LYS A 197 8.10 -44.10 -4.39
N THR A 198 8.38 -43.56 -3.22
CA THR A 198 7.36 -43.14 -2.25
C THR A 198 7.20 -41.62 -2.28
N GLY A 199 6.01 -41.11 -2.61
CA GLY A 199 5.64 -39.72 -2.64
C GLY A 199 6.08 -38.93 -3.90
N GLY A 200 5.37 -37.84 -4.20
CA GLY A 200 5.59 -36.99 -5.36
C GLY A 200 5.09 -37.56 -6.69
N VAL A 201 5.61 -37.05 -7.80
CA VAL A 201 5.29 -37.53 -9.16
C VAL A 201 5.97 -38.86 -9.39
N PRO A 202 5.25 -39.95 -9.69
CA PRO A 202 5.85 -41.24 -10.06
C PRO A 202 6.77 -41.12 -11.29
N TYR A 203 7.93 -41.72 -11.26
CA TYR A 203 8.93 -41.65 -12.35
C TYR A 203 8.41 -42.20 -13.67
N GLY A 204 7.49 -43.16 -13.64
CA GLY A 204 6.86 -43.71 -14.83
C GLY A 204 6.13 -42.64 -15.66
N TRP A 205 5.57 -41.61 -15.05
CA TRP A 205 4.93 -40.55 -15.83
C TRP A 205 5.94 -39.74 -16.62
N TYR A 206 7.15 -39.46 -16.10
CA TYR A 206 8.21 -38.83 -16.90
C TYR A 206 8.67 -39.72 -18.04
N TYR A 207 8.78 -41.03 -17.78
CA TYR A 207 9.12 -42.01 -18.82
C TYR A 207 8.04 -42.04 -19.92
N ALA A 208 6.77 -42.21 -19.57
CA ALA A 208 5.66 -42.19 -20.51
C ALA A 208 5.59 -40.87 -21.33
N ALA A 209 5.74 -39.74 -20.67
CA ALA A 209 5.73 -38.43 -21.33
C ALA A 209 6.94 -38.25 -22.26
N GLY A 210 8.11 -38.78 -21.90
CA GLY A 210 9.31 -38.80 -22.74
C GLY A 210 9.10 -39.64 -24.03
N ILE A 211 8.56 -40.86 -23.90
CA ILE A 211 8.19 -41.69 -25.06
C ILE A 211 7.15 -40.99 -25.93
N TYR A 212 6.08 -40.42 -25.31
CA TYR A 212 5.04 -39.68 -26.04
C TYR A 212 5.64 -38.52 -26.83
N ARG A 213 6.60 -37.79 -26.25
CA ARG A 213 7.35 -36.73 -26.91
C ARG A 213 8.17 -37.23 -28.10
N SER A 214 8.84 -38.39 -27.96
CA SER A 214 9.65 -39.00 -29.01
C SER A 214 8.81 -39.50 -30.19
N MET A 215 7.58 -39.97 -29.94
CA MET A 215 6.67 -40.50 -30.99
C MET A 215 6.06 -39.37 -31.85
N THR A 216 6.13 -38.13 -31.42
CA THR A 216 5.52 -36.98 -32.09
C THR A 216 6.55 -35.87 -32.33
N PRO A 217 7.59 -36.14 -33.18
CA PRO A 217 8.59 -35.14 -33.47
C PRO A 217 7.99 -33.98 -34.29
N GLY A 218 8.47 -32.74 -34.04
CA GLY A 218 8.12 -31.58 -34.86
C GLY A 218 6.89 -30.78 -34.42
N LEU A 219 6.22 -31.15 -33.32
CA LEU A 219 5.17 -30.33 -32.76
C LEU A 219 5.74 -29.05 -32.11
N ASP A 220 5.05 -27.89 -32.37
CA ASP A 220 5.36 -26.64 -31.70
C ASP A 220 4.78 -26.58 -30.28
N GLU A 221 5.09 -25.47 -29.55
CA GLU A 221 4.63 -25.29 -28.16
C GLU A 221 3.09 -25.26 -28.05
N GLN A 222 2.40 -24.64 -29.01
CA GLN A 222 0.94 -24.54 -28.99
C GLN A 222 0.29 -25.90 -29.18
N GLN A 223 0.79 -26.72 -30.11
CA GLN A 223 0.32 -28.08 -30.34
C GLN A 223 0.56 -28.99 -29.12
N TRP A 224 1.67 -28.77 -28.38
CA TRP A 224 1.90 -29.50 -27.13
C TRP A 224 0.93 -29.08 -26.03
N VAL A 225 0.56 -27.78 -25.94
CA VAL A 225 -0.48 -27.29 -25.04
C VAL A 225 -1.84 -27.91 -25.38
N GLU A 226 -2.23 -27.97 -26.64
CA GLU A 226 -3.46 -28.63 -27.08
C GLU A 226 -3.49 -30.12 -26.67
N ARG A 227 -2.38 -30.83 -26.83
CA ARG A 227 -2.26 -32.21 -26.35
C ARG A 227 -2.43 -32.36 -24.85
N LEU A 228 -1.84 -31.45 -24.07
CA LEU A 228 -1.98 -31.41 -22.63
C LEU A 228 -3.45 -31.23 -22.21
N HIS A 229 -4.18 -30.29 -22.85
CA HIS A 229 -5.60 -30.09 -22.59
C HIS A 229 -6.45 -31.29 -23.03
N THR A 230 -6.12 -31.91 -24.17
CA THR A 230 -6.81 -33.13 -24.62
C THR A 230 -6.70 -34.30 -23.61
N LEU A 231 -5.54 -34.49 -22.98
CA LEU A 231 -5.40 -35.47 -21.91
C LEU A 231 -6.27 -35.16 -20.69
N ALA A 232 -6.31 -33.90 -20.29
CA ALA A 232 -7.17 -33.46 -19.19
C ALA A 232 -8.66 -33.64 -19.52
N ASP A 233 -9.10 -33.28 -20.71
CA ASP A 233 -10.48 -33.42 -21.16
C ASP A 233 -10.91 -34.90 -21.30
N THR A 234 -10.01 -35.73 -21.76
CA THR A 234 -10.24 -37.19 -21.87
C THR A 234 -10.58 -37.79 -20.50
N LEU A 235 -9.85 -37.37 -19.47
CA LEU A 235 -10.15 -37.85 -18.11
C LEU A 235 -11.37 -37.13 -17.53
N ALA A 236 -11.50 -35.83 -17.75
CA ALA A 236 -12.64 -35.03 -17.27
C ALA A 236 -13.98 -35.60 -17.74
N ALA A 237 -14.05 -36.11 -18.99
CA ALA A 237 -15.27 -36.71 -19.54
C ALA A 237 -15.69 -38.02 -18.81
N ARG A 238 -14.80 -38.63 -18.04
CA ARG A 238 -15.04 -39.89 -17.31
C ARG A 238 -15.26 -39.67 -15.80
N LEU A 239 -15.03 -38.43 -15.31
CA LEU A 239 -15.16 -38.11 -13.90
C LEU A 239 -16.60 -37.73 -13.54
N PRO A 240 -17.06 -38.01 -12.30
CA PRO A 240 -18.38 -37.60 -11.84
C PRO A 240 -18.45 -36.06 -11.82
N ASN A 241 -19.57 -35.52 -12.31
CA ASN A 241 -19.80 -34.08 -12.38
C ASN A 241 -20.71 -33.59 -11.24
N ASP A 242 -20.54 -34.15 -10.04
CA ASP A 242 -21.30 -33.71 -8.90
C ASP A 242 -20.81 -32.35 -8.42
N PRO A 243 -21.69 -31.35 -8.36
CA PRO A 243 -21.29 -30.05 -7.85
C PRO A 243 -20.91 -30.16 -6.37
N PRO A 244 -19.90 -29.47 -5.89
CA PRO A 244 -19.43 -29.53 -4.50
C PRO A 244 -20.37 -28.82 -3.54
N THR A 245 -21.67 -29.06 -3.64
CA THR A 245 -22.74 -28.41 -2.85
C THR A 245 -22.89 -28.99 -1.45
N ALA A 246 -22.39 -30.17 -1.20
CA ALA A 246 -22.52 -30.92 0.05
C ALA A 246 -21.38 -30.66 1.06
N ALA A 247 -20.51 -29.69 0.81
CA ALA A 247 -19.43 -29.40 1.76
C ALA A 247 -20.00 -28.76 3.04
N PRO A 248 -19.67 -29.31 4.24
CA PRO A 248 -20.22 -28.82 5.52
C PRO A 248 -19.97 -27.34 5.79
N GLN A 249 -19.02 -26.72 5.10
CA GLN A 249 -18.72 -25.31 5.20
C GLN A 249 -19.86 -24.43 4.67
N TRP A 250 -20.59 -24.88 3.64
CA TRP A 250 -21.72 -24.14 3.10
C TRP A 250 -22.90 -24.12 4.08
N ASP A 251 -23.10 -25.17 4.86
CA ASP A 251 -24.13 -25.22 5.89
C ASP A 251 -23.85 -24.22 7.01
N GLU A 252 -22.59 -24.01 7.36
CA GLU A 252 -22.22 -22.96 8.33
C GLU A 252 -22.51 -21.54 7.80
N ILE A 253 -22.34 -21.29 6.50
CA ILE A 253 -22.70 -20.01 5.89
C ILE A 253 -24.22 -19.83 5.84
N ARG A 254 -24.96 -20.86 5.47
CA ARG A 254 -26.44 -20.85 5.52
C ARG A 254 -26.93 -20.54 6.92
N ARG A 255 -26.37 -21.21 7.89
CA ARG A 255 -26.70 -21.00 9.31
C ARG A 255 -26.35 -19.58 9.76
N TYR A 256 -25.18 -19.06 9.35
CA TYR A 256 -24.81 -17.70 9.67
C TYR A 256 -25.83 -16.68 9.15
N VAL A 257 -26.28 -16.81 7.91
CA VAL A 257 -27.30 -15.92 7.35
C VAL A 257 -28.63 -16.07 8.10
N ALA A 258 -29.06 -17.31 8.37
CA ALA A 258 -30.30 -17.59 9.12
C ALA A 258 -30.26 -17.05 10.56
N ASP A 259 -29.10 -17.11 11.22
CA ASP A 259 -28.94 -16.63 12.59
C ASP A 259 -28.97 -15.10 12.69
N HIS A 260 -28.45 -14.38 11.66
CA HIS A 260 -28.17 -12.95 11.77
C HIS A 260 -29.00 -12.04 10.86
N LEU A 261 -29.54 -12.52 9.74
CA LEU A 261 -30.36 -11.71 8.83
C LEU A 261 -31.81 -11.63 9.28
N ARG A 262 -32.36 -10.43 9.31
CA ARG A 262 -33.79 -10.16 9.60
C ARG A 262 -34.34 -9.11 8.63
N PHE A 263 -35.64 -9.20 8.34
CA PHE A 263 -36.39 -8.22 7.55
C PHE A 263 -37.46 -7.55 8.40
N GLY A 264 -37.57 -6.23 8.31
CA GLY A 264 -38.55 -5.45 9.09
C GLY A 264 -38.20 -5.36 10.58
N PRO A 265 -39.11 -4.89 11.43
CA PRO A 265 -38.86 -4.70 12.85
C PRO A 265 -38.60 -6.05 13.53
N ALA A 266 -37.34 -6.29 13.84
CA ALA A 266 -36.95 -7.45 14.62
C ALA A 266 -37.24 -7.19 16.11
N PRO A 267 -37.62 -8.21 16.88
CA PRO A 267 -37.71 -8.06 18.32
C PRO A 267 -36.31 -7.66 18.87
N PRO A 268 -36.24 -6.79 19.90
CA PRO A 268 -34.99 -6.42 20.51
C PRO A 268 -34.21 -7.67 20.93
N ALA A 269 -32.95 -7.74 20.58
CA ALA A 269 -32.10 -8.86 20.99
C ALA A 269 -31.92 -8.82 22.49
N ASP A 270 -32.18 -9.96 23.15
CA ASP A 270 -31.84 -10.12 24.57
C ASP A 270 -30.31 -10.20 24.70
N MET A 271 -29.69 -9.05 24.85
CA MET A 271 -28.24 -8.91 24.98
C MET A 271 -27.72 -9.62 26.23
N SER A 272 -28.51 -9.65 27.33
CA SER A 272 -28.13 -10.32 28.57
C SER A 272 -28.04 -11.83 28.37
N ALA A 273 -29.06 -12.43 27.75
CA ALA A 273 -29.06 -13.86 27.43
C ALA A 273 -27.92 -14.22 26.47
N ARG A 274 -27.64 -13.36 25.49
CA ARG A 274 -26.54 -13.54 24.55
C ARG A 274 -25.19 -13.52 25.26
N PHE A 275 -24.94 -12.55 26.14
CA PHE A 275 -23.71 -12.48 26.95
C PHE A 275 -23.54 -13.69 27.88
N GLN A 276 -24.63 -14.11 28.55
CA GLN A 276 -24.58 -15.28 29.40
C GLN A 276 -24.26 -16.57 28.62
N ALA A 277 -24.84 -16.73 27.43
CA ALA A 277 -24.54 -17.86 26.53
C ALA A 277 -23.09 -17.86 26.08
N GLU A 278 -22.56 -16.70 25.80
CA GLU A 278 -21.13 -16.53 25.39
C GLU A 278 -20.18 -16.85 26.56
N LEU A 279 -20.44 -16.32 27.76
CA LEU A 279 -19.66 -16.62 28.95
C LEU A 279 -19.70 -18.13 29.30
N ALA A 280 -20.87 -18.75 29.21
CA ALA A 280 -20.99 -20.17 29.42
C ALA A 280 -20.21 -21.02 28.43
N ARG A 281 -20.13 -20.55 27.17
CA ARG A 281 -19.33 -21.17 26.11
C ARG A 281 -17.85 -21.05 26.41
N TYR A 282 -17.37 -19.87 26.81
CA TYR A 282 -15.99 -19.65 27.25
C TYR A 282 -15.62 -20.53 28.45
N GLY A 283 -16.50 -20.63 29.44
CA GLY A 283 -16.28 -21.46 30.62
C GLY A 283 -16.16 -22.95 30.29
N LYS A 284 -16.78 -23.41 29.20
CA LYS A 284 -16.74 -24.81 28.73
C LYS A 284 -15.60 -25.04 27.71
N ALA A 285 -14.99 -24.00 27.17
CA ALA A 285 -13.95 -24.12 26.18
C ALA A 285 -12.67 -24.74 26.80
N ARG A 286 -12.14 -25.78 26.19
CA ARG A 286 -10.88 -26.44 26.58
C ARG A 286 -9.92 -26.44 25.39
N ALA A 287 -8.66 -26.09 25.66
CA ALA A 287 -7.64 -26.00 24.63
C ALA A 287 -7.19 -27.37 24.07
N SER A 288 -7.37 -28.48 24.81
CA SER A 288 -6.93 -29.82 24.41
C SER A 288 -7.66 -30.92 25.18
N GLY A 289 -7.73 -32.13 24.60
CA GLY A 289 -8.26 -33.33 25.21
C GLY A 289 -9.52 -33.89 24.50
N ARG A 290 -9.95 -35.10 24.85
CA ARG A 290 -11.19 -35.70 24.32
C ARG A 290 -12.39 -34.84 24.72
N GLY A 291 -13.19 -34.41 23.73
CA GLY A 291 -14.34 -33.54 23.96
C GLY A 291 -13.98 -32.07 24.12
N ALA A 292 -12.78 -31.63 23.69
CA ALA A 292 -12.42 -30.23 23.68
C ALA A 292 -13.39 -29.42 22.83
N THR A 293 -14.01 -28.41 23.43
CA THR A 293 -14.82 -27.42 22.74
C THR A 293 -13.92 -26.22 22.52
N THR A 294 -13.44 -26.04 21.29
CA THR A 294 -12.60 -24.88 20.93
C THR A 294 -13.48 -23.69 20.60
N VAL A 295 -13.02 -22.51 20.98
CA VAL A 295 -13.66 -21.24 20.68
C VAL A 295 -12.85 -20.54 19.58
N CYS A 296 -13.52 -19.86 18.66
CA CYS A 296 -12.85 -19.07 17.64
C CYS A 296 -11.99 -17.97 18.26
N GLY A 297 -10.69 -17.98 17.97
CA GLY A 297 -9.75 -16.99 18.49
C GLY A 297 -9.92 -15.59 17.88
N LEU A 298 -10.82 -15.39 16.89
CA LEU A 298 -11.10 -14.09 16.28
C LEU A 298 -12.42 -13.47 16.71
N CYS A 299 -13.49 -14.29 16.87
CA CYS A 299 -14.82 -13.76 17.06
C CYS A 299 -15.64 -14.46 18.16
N SER A 300 -15.09 -15.50 18.77
CA SER A 300 -15.76 -16.28 19.82
C SER A 300 -17.11 -16.92 19.45
N SER A 301 -17.51 -16.88 18.18
CA SER A 301 -18.80 -17.38 17.68
C SER A 301 -18.95 -18.90 17.82
N PRO A 302 -20.22 -19.40 17.85
CA PRO A 302 -20.53 -20.82 18.04
C PRO A 302 -20.37 -21.68 16.78
N TYR A 303 -19.94 -21.12 15.67
CA TYR A 303 -19.75 -21.85 14.43
C TYR A 303 -18.61 -22.85 14.56
N ARG A 304 -18.64 -23.89 13.72
CA ARG A 304 -17.63 -24.93 13.71
C ARG A 304 -16.23 -24.35 13.67
N VAL A 305 -15.43 -24.72 14.64
CA VAL A 305 -14.03 -24.25 14.81
C VAL A 305 -13.07 -25.34 14.36
N SER A 306 -12.06 -24.94 13.59
CA SER A 306 -10.97 -25.81 13.15
C SER A 306 -9.64 -25.10 13.28
N GLU A 307 -8.54 -25.85 13.19
CA GLU A 307 -7.21 -25.25 13.08
C GLU A 307 -7.15 -24.39 11.84
N GLN A 308 -6.60 -23.17 11.97
CA GLN A 308 -6.40 -22.29 10.85
C GLN A 308 -5.39 -22.89 9.89
N GLN A 309 -5.84 -23.24 8.70
CA GLN A 309 -4.97 -23.76 7.64
C GLN A 309 -4.21 -22.64 6.96
N GLU A 310 -3.00 -22.92 6.51
CA GLU A 310 -2.17 -21.96 5.77
C GLU A 310 -2.89 -21.40 4.53
N ALA A 311 -3.65 -22.24 3.84
CA ALA A 311 -4.44 -21.87 2.68
C ALA A 311 -5.58 -20.86 3.00
N ALA A 312 -6.11 -20.85 4.23
CA ALA A 312 -7.12 -19.92 4.68
C ALA A 312 -6.53 -18.66 5.34
N SER A 313 -5.20 -18.56 5.43
CA SER A 313 -4.54 -17.38 5.92
C SER A 313 -4.03 -16.56 4.74
N LEU A 314 -4.30 -15.26 4.77
CA LEU A 314 -3.78 -14.31 3.79
C LEU A 314 -2.27 -14.19 3.85
N PHE A 315 -1.70 -14.66 4.92
CA PHE A 315 -0.28 -14.83 5.13
C PHE A 315 -0.06 -16.16 5.83
N ALA A 316 1.05 -16.82 5.53
CA ALA A 316 1.63 -17.82 6.39
C ALA A 316 2.39 -17.07 7.50
N PRO A 317 1.75 -16.64 8.59
CA PRO A 317 2.48 -15.91 9.59
C PRO A 317 3.44 -16.90 10.23
N MET A 318 4.68 -16.51 10.33
CA MET A 318 5.71 -17.31 11.01
C MET A 318 5.31 -17.70 12.44
N VAL A 319 4.34 -16.99 13.00
CA VAL A 319 3.67 -17.26 14.29
C VAL A 319 2.95 -18.62 14.30
N TYR A 320 2.49 -19.13 13.17
CA TYR A 320 1.79 -20.40 13.05
C TYR A 320 2.69 -21.54 12.55
N THR A 321 3.95 -21.24 12.29
CA THR A 321 4.94 -22.25 11.97
C THR A 321 5.58 -22.80 13.24
N ASN A 322 6.32 -23.90 13.12
CA ASN A 322 7.08 -24.53 14.21
C ASN A 322 8.14 -23.62 14.89
N LYS A 323 8.23 -22.34 14.54
CA LYS A 323 9.29 -21.43 14.96
C LYS A 323 9.01 -20.69 16.26
N GLN A 324 7.77 -20.74 16.78
CA GLN A 324 7.46 -20.23 18.11
C GLN A 324 6.68 -21.26 18.93
N PRO A 325 7.32 -22.26 19.51
CA PRO A 325 6.68 -23.16 20.43
C PRO A 325 6.40 -22.44 21.76
N LEU A 326 5.13 -22.29 22.10
CA LEU A 326 4.72 -21.98 23.45
C LEU A 326 4.66 -23.29 24.23
N HIS A 327 5.54 -23.47 25.22
CA HIS A 327 5.63 -24.68 26.08
C HIS A 327 5.71 -26.02 25.32
N GLY A 328 6.52 -26.09 24.25
CA GLY A 328 6.72 -27.32 23.49
C GLY A 328 5.58 -27.72 22.54
N SER A 329 4.50 -26.95 22.49
CA SER A 329 3.40 -27.11 21.53
C SER A 329 3.48 -26.08 20.41
N LYS A 330 2.95 -26.41 19.22
CA LYS A 330 2.80 -25.46 18.12
C LYS A 330 1.74 -24.45 18.51
N ALA A 331 2.02 -23.16 18.30
CA ALA A 331 1.01 -22.12 18.43
C ALA A 331 0.03 -22.22 17.23
N ILE A 332 -1.04 -22.99 17.41
CA ILE A 332 -2.08 -23.17 16.41
C ILE A 332 -3.27 -22.28 16.80
N ARG A 333 -3.67 -21.39 15.87
CA ARG A 333 -4.89 -20.63 16.03
C ARG A 333 -6.07 -21.48 15.57
N HIS A 334 -7.13 -21.47 16.36
CA HIS A 334 -8.41 -22.05 16.02
C HIS A 334 -9.34 -20.94 15.54
N ILE A 335 -9.95 -21.10 14.38
CA ILE A 335 -10.90 -20.16 13.78
C ILE A 335 -12.20 -20.84 13.39
N CYS A 336 -13.32 -20.11 13.47
CA CYS A 336 -14.59 -20.64 13.00
C CYS A 336 -14.69 -20.61 11.47
N ALA A 337 -15.63 -21.39 10.93
CA ALA A 337 -15.86 -21.47 9.49
C ALA A 337 -16.15 -20.11 8.85
N ILE A 338 -16.86 -19.21 9.54
CA ILE A 338 -17.22 -17.88 9.02
C ILE A 338 -15.97 -16.96 8.96
N CYS A 339 -15.14 -16.94 10.02
CA CYS A 339 -13.88 -16.20 9.98
C CYS A 339 -12.93 -16.77 8.93
N GLY A 340 -12.88 -18.09 8.77
CA GLY A 340 -12.11 -18.73 7.72
C GLY A 340 -12.59 -18.37 6.32
N ALA A 341 -13.91 -18.37 6.11
CA ALA A 341 -14.52 -17.93 4.85
C ALA A 341 -14.22 -16.45 4.56
N GLU A 342 -14.36 -15.56 5.54
CA GLU A 342 -14.02 -14.14 5.39
C GLU A 342 -12.56 -13.95 4.98
N MET A 343 -11.62 -14.63 5.65
CA MET A 343 -10.19 -14.55 5.30
C MET A 343 -9.92 -15.09 3.91
N MET A 344 -10.54 -16.20 3.52
CA MET A 344 -10.42 -16.77 2.18
C MET A 344 -10.98 -15.82 1.10
N LEU A 345 -12.17 -15.27 1.32
CA LEU A 345 -12.79 -14.32 0.41
C LEU A 345 -11.88 -13.10 0.18
N ARG A 346 -11.33 -12.53 1.24
CA ARG A 346 -10.36 -11.43 1.11
C ARG A 346 -9.12 -11.84 0.33
N GLN A 347 -8.59 -13.03 0.59
CA GLN A 347 -7.45 -13.55 -0.13
C GLN A 347 -7.72 -13.69 -1.63
N LEU A 348 -8.87 -14.20 -2.01
CA LEU A 348 -9.23 -14.44 -3.39
C LEU A 348 -9.62 -13.15 -4.12
N LEU A 349 -10.41 -12.29 -3.46
CA LEU A 349 -10.92 -11.06 -4.08
C LEU A 349 -9.90 -9.94 -4.17
N MET A 350 -8.94 -9.89 -3.25
CA MET A 350 -7.94 -8.81 -3.22
C MET A 350 -6.74 -9.06 -4.14
N LYS A 351 -6.80 -10.03 -5.06
CA LYS A 351 -5.73 -10.33 -6.05
C LYS A 351 -4.32 -10.09 -5.50
N ARG A 352 -3.80 -11.04 -4.74
CA ARG A 352 -2.35 -11.04 -4.46
C ARG A 352 -1.63 -11.07 -5.79
N GLY A 353 -0.78 -10.07 -6.05
CA GLY A 353 0.14 -10.15 -7.18
C GLY A 353 0.83 -11.50 -7.13
N GLN A 354 0.88 -12.18 -8.26
CA GLN A 354 1.41 -13.56 -8.42
C GLN A 354 2.92 -13.64 -8.23
N GLU A 355 3.53 -12.76 -7.51
CA GLU A 355 4.94 -12.75 -7.27
C GLU A 355 5.30 -13.79 -6.22
N SER A 356 5.46 -15.02 -6.69
CA SER A 356 6.07 -16.11 -5.93
C SER A 356 7.55 -15.79 -5.68
N GLY A 357 8.00 -15.96 -4.47
CA GLY A 357 9.40 -15.85 -4.07
C GLY A 357 9.80 -14.46 -3.55
N GLY A 358 9.79 -14.23 -2.26
CA GLY A 358 10.25 -13.03 -1.57
C GLY A 358 9.68 -12.93 -0.17
N ASN A 359 10.29 -12.10 0.63
CA ASN A 359 9.93 -11.93 2.03
C ASN A 359 8.49 -11.38 2.14
N PHE A 360 7.62 -12.07 2.83
CA PHE A 360 6.19 -11.76 2.97
C PHE A 360 5.93 -10.32 3.45
N GLU A 361 6.71 -9.83 4.39
CA GLU A 361 6.55 -8.49 4.93
C GLU A 361 6.76 -7.38 3.89
N LYS A 362 7.58 -7.63 2.86
CA LYS A 362 7.82 -6.71 1.75
C LYS A 362 6.65 -6.62 0.76
N ARG A 363 5.64 -7.49 0.88
CA ARG A 363 4.46 -7.58 -0.02
C ARG A 363 3.16 -7.26 0.68
N LYS A 364 3.23 -6.85 1.93
CA LYS A 364 2.07 -6.59 2.77
C LYS A 364 1.25 -5.45 2.16
N LEU A 365 0.00 -5.74 1.82
CA LEU A 365 -0.95 -4.71 1.40
C LEU A 365 -1.23 -3.77 2.57
N ARG A 366 -1.53 -2.54 2.24
CA ARG A 366 -2.14 -1.57 3.15
C ARG A 366 -3.58 -1.38 2.72
N TYR A 367 -4.47 -1.20 3.66
CA TYR A 367 -5.91 -1.13 3.44
C TYR A 367 -6.42 0.24 3.84
N LEU A 368 -7.28 0.81 3.01
CA LEU A 368 -8.11 1.95 3.38
C LEU A 368 -9.53 1.43 3.51
N TYR A 369 -10.03 1.43 4.73
CA TYR A 369 -11.41 1.10 5.05
C TYR A 369 -12.23 2.37 5.08
N PHE A 370 -13.36 2.38 4.34
CA PHE A 370 -14.23 3.54 4.22
C PHE A 370 -15.47 3.34 5.07
N TYR A 371 -15.78 4.34 5.86
CA TYR A 371 -16.98 4.41 6.66
C TYR A 371 -17.75 5.66 6.27
N PRO A 372 -19.08 5.63 6.20
CA PRO A 372 -19.85 6.85 5.99
C PRO A 372 -19.73 7.75 7.21
N ALA A 373 -19.91 9.07 7.02
CA ALA A 373 -20.03 9.98 8.17
C ALA A 373 -21.24 9.59 9.04
N TYR A 374 -22.35 9.23 8.39
CA TYR A 374 -23.56 8.69 9.01
C TYR A 374 -24.03 7.39 8.35
N PHE A 375 -24.23 7.41 7.03
CA PHE A 375 -24.63 6.28 6.20
C PHE A 375 -24.25 6.54 4.75
N PHE A 376 -24.11 5.48 3.97
CA PHE A 376 -23.96 5.61 2.51
C PHE A 376 -25.33 5.70 1.85
N THR A 377 -25.41 6.52 0.79
CA THR A 377 -26.51 6.51 -0.17
C THR A 377 -26.07 5.78 -1.45
N PRO A 378 -26.99 5.42 -2.34
CA PRO A 378 -26.62 4.87 -3.65
C PRO A 378 -25.66 5.78 -4.42
N GLU A 379 -25.82 7.09 -4.33
CA GLU A 379 -25.01 8.10 -4.99
C GLU A 379 -23.60 8.17 -4.41
N SER A 380 -23.46 8.22 -3.08
CA SER A 380 -22.15 8.26 -2.42
C SER A 380 -21.33 7.00 -2.70
N LEU A 381 -21.96 5.84 -2.79
CA LEU A 381 -21.29 4.60 -3.18
C LEU A 381 -20.85 4.61 -4.65
N LYS A 382 -21.65 5.19 -5.57
CA LYS A 382 -21.25 5.38 -6.97
C LYS A 382 -20.04 6.32 -7.08
N MET A 383 -20.04 7.42 -6.30
CA MET A 383 -18.90 8.35 -6.27
C MET A 383 -17.64 7.67 -5.74
N LEU A 384 -17.73 6.92 -4.64
CA LEU A 384 -16.60 6.18 -4.08
C LEU A 384 -16.02 5.18 -5.11
N ARG A 385 -16.89 4.50 -5.86
CA ARG A 385 -16.48 3.58 -6.92
C ARG A 385 -15.83 4.32 -8.09
N ALA A 386 -16.43 5.43 -8.55
CA ALA A 386 -15.86 6.25 -9.61
C ALA A 386 -14.47 6.77 -9.22
N ALA A 387 -14.32 7.31 -8.01
CA ALA A 387 -13.01 7.75 -7.49
C ALA A 387 -11.98 6.61 -7.48
N HIS A 388 -12.35 5.41 -7.05
CA HIS A 388 -11.48 4.24 -7.11
C HIS A 388 -11.01 3.92 -8.55
N ASP A 389 -11.93 3.93 -9.51
CA ASP A 389 -11.60 3.59 -10.91
C ASP A 389 -10.72 4.65 -11.56
N GLN A 390 -10.88 5.91 -11.18
CA GLN A 390 -10.05 7.01 -11.65
C GLN A 390 -8.66 7.03 -11.02
N LEU A 391 -8.55 6.75 -9.72
CA LEU A 391 -7.26 6.66 -9.02
C LEU A 391 -6.27 5.69 -9.69
N LYS A 392 -6.75 4.65 -10.37
CA LYS A 392 -5.91 3.72 -11.15
C LYS A 392 -5.23 4.37 -12.36
N ARG A 393 -5.72 5.51 -12.81
CA ARG A 393 -5.25 6.19 -14.03
C ARG A 393 -4.31 7.36 -13.74
N VAL A 394 -4.27 7.87 -12.53
CA VAL A 394 -3.45 9.01 -12.12
C VAL A 394 -1.99 8.59 -11.94
N SER A 395 -1.06 9.38 -12.47
CA SER A 395 0.37 9.22 -12.24
C SER A 395 0.87 10.16 -11.16
N PHE A 396 2.00 9.81 -10.53
CA PHE A 396 2.65 10.68 -9.53
C PHE A 396 3.12 12.01 -10.15
N THR A 397 3.57 11.98 -11.41
CA THR A 397 4.00 13.16 -12.15
C THR A 397 2.84 14.14 -12.36
N GLU A 398 1.65 13.63 -12.73
CA GLU A 398 0.44 14.46 -12.89
C GLU A 398 0.00 15.04 -11.55
N LEU A 399 0.01 14.25 -10.49
CA LEU A 399 -0.27 14.71 -9.14
C LEU A 399 0.69 15.81 -8.70
N ARG A 400 1.99 15.64 -8.95
CA ARG A 400 3.02 16.66 -8.67
C ARG A 400 2.77 17.96 -9.46
N LYS A 401 2.40 17.85 -10.73
CA LYS A 401 2.04 19.00 -11.56
C LYS A 401 0.81 19.70 -11.00
N ALA A 402 -0.23 18.97 -10.65
CA ALA A 402 -1.46 19.53 -10.06
C ALA A 402 -1.17 20.26 -8.74
N LEU A 403 -0.28 19.72 -7.90
CA LEU A 403 0.12 20.34 -6.64
C LEU A 403 1.08 21.53 -6.81
N GLY A 404 1.86 21.55 -7.91
CA GLY A 404 2.98 22.48 -8.09
C GLY A 404 2.70 23.73 -8.93
N ASN A 405 1.56 23.88 -9.57
CA ASN A 405 1.39 24.77 -10.71
C ASN A 405 0.73 26.13 -10.47
N ALA A 406 0.80 26.69 -9.30
CA ALA A 406 0.29 28.04 -9.09
C ALA A 406 1.40 29.10 -8.98
N GLY A 407 2.18 29.32 -10.06
CA GLY A 407 3.19 30.38 -10.08
C GLY A 407 4.34 30.16 -9.10
N ASP A 408 4.83 31.22 -8.47
CA ASP A 408 6.01 31.20 -7.57
C ASP A 408 5.73 30.67 -6.18
N VAL A 409 4.47 30.48 -5.84
CA VAL A 409 4.04 30.09 -4.50
C VAL A 409 3.28 28.77 -4.57
N LEU A 410 3.71 27.80 -3.78
CA LEU A 410 2.97 26.56 -3.60
C LEU A 410 1.72 26.87 -2.76
N ARG A 411 0.55 26.79 -3.36
CA ARG A 411 -0.72 26.88 -2.66
C ARG A 411 -1.34 25.50 -2.52
N LEU A 412 -1.56 25.08 -1.28
CA LEU A 412 -2.31 23.86 -0.95
C LEU A 412 -3.67 24.32 -0.37
N ASP A 413 -4.41 25.03 -1.19
CA ASP A 413 -5.72 25.64 -0.90
C ASP A 413 -6.85 24.93 -1.66
N GLY A 414 -8.06 25.47 -1.54
CA GLY A 414 -9.24 24.93 -2.19
C GLY A 414 -9.13 24.81 -3.71
N GLU A 415 -8.46 25.76 -4.40
CA GLU A 415 -8.25 25.67 -5.86
C GLU A 415 -7.32 24.49 -6.24
N THR A 416 -6.28 24.25 -5.42
CA THR A 416 -5.38 23.11 -5.62
C THR A 416 -6.12 21.80 -5.42
N PHE A 417 -6.98 21.72 -4.41
CA PHE A 417 -7.77 20.51 -4.18
C PHE A 417 -8.87 20.33 -5.24
N GLN A 418 -9.44 21.41 -5.78
CA GLN A 418 -10.35 21.32 -6.95
C GLN A 418 -9.62 20.79 -8.20
N ARG A 419 -8.36 21.19 -8.43
CA ARG A 419 -7.56 20.61 -9.51
C ARG A 419 -7.23 19.14 -9.29
N LEU A 420 -6.95 18.75 -8.03
CA LEU A 420 -6.77 17.34 -7.66
C LEU A 420 -8.06 16.55 -7.82
N ASP A 421 -9.19 17.13 -7.43
CA ASP A 421 -10.52 16.54 -7.59
C ASP A 421 -10.82 16.29 -9.07
N ALA A 422 -10.64 17.28 -9.93
CA ALA A 422 -10.80 17.15 -11.38
C ALA A 422 -9.84 16.09 -11.96
N LEU A 423 -8.58 16.05 -11.52
CA LEU A 423 -7.61 15.04 -11.94
C LEU A 423 -8.02 13.63 -11.50
N LEU A 424 -8.61 13.49 -10.32
CA LEU A 424 -9.04 12.21 -9.77
C LEU A 424 -10.38 11.74 -10.33
N LEU A 425 -11.26 12.67 -10.71
CA LEU A 425 -12.58 12.36 -11.26
C LEU A 425 -12.58 12.19 -12.79
N ASP A 426 -11.76 12.97 -13.50
CA ASP A 426 -11.66 12.91 -14.99
C ASP A 426 -10.19 13.00 -15.45
N PRO A 427 -9.34 12.04 -15.10
CA PRO A 427 -7.95 12.08 -15.49
C PRO A 427 -7.76 11.83 -16.99
N ALA A 428 -6.94 12.66 -17.62
CA ALA A 428 -6.42 12.36 -18.95
C ALA A 428 -5.66 11.01 -18.95
N PRO A 429 -5.63 10.28 -20.06
CA PRO A 429 -4.83 9.07 -20.13
C PRO A 429 -3.36 9.41 -19.85
N PRO A 430 -2.67 8.63 -18.99
CA PRO A 430 -1.29 8.91 -18.63
C PRO A 430 -0.40 8.88 -19.87
N ALA A 431 0.58 9.78 -19.90
CA ALA A 431 1.59 9.79 -20.95
C ALA A 431 2.32 8.43 -21.04
N PRO A 432 2.70 7.96 -22.23
CA PRO A 432 3.48 6.75 -22.37
C PRO A 432 4.76 6.81 -21.52
N GLY A 433 4.98 5.80 -20.67
CA GLY A 433 6.13 5.75 -19.75
C GLY A 433 5.95 6.46 -18.41
N ALA A 434 4.80 7.09 -18.15
CA ALA A 434 4.53 7.69 -16.84
C ALA A 434 4.35 6.61 -15.76
N ASP A 435 5.08 6.75 -14.64
CA ASP A 435 4.90 5.90 -13.47
C ASP A 435 3.53 6.17 -12.83
N ARG A 436 2.76 5.11 -12.60
CA ARG A 436 1.49 5.20 -11.90
C ARG A 436 1.75 5.13 -10.39
N LEU A 437 1.37 6.17 -9.65
CA LEU A 437 1.48 6.18 -8.20
C LEU A 437 0.55 5.17 -7.55
N PHE A 438 -0.68 5.07 -8.04
CA PHE A 438 -1.74 4.31 -7.40
C PHE A 438 -1.94 2.95 -8.06
N ARG A 439 -1.44 1.91 -7.41
CA ARG A 439 -1.75 0.52 -7.75
C ARG A 439 -2.82 0.04 -6.78
N LEU A 440 -4.07 0.35 -7.07
CA LEU A 440 -5.19 0.00 -6.22
C LEU A 440 -5.77 -1.36 -6.58
N ARG A 441 -6.27 -2.05 -5.58
CA ARG A 441 -7.01 -3.29 -5.73
C ARG A 441 -8.31 -3.17 -4.96
N PHE A 442 -9.38 -3.13 -5.73
CA PHE A 442 -10.74 -3.12 -5.19
C PHE A 442 -11.33 -4.52 -5.34
N PRO A 443 -12.15 -5.00 -4.40
CA PRO A 443 -12.89 -6.23 -4.60
C PRO A 443 -13.76 -6.06 -5.84
N GLU A 444 -13.64 -6.97 -6.81
CA GLU A 444 -14.41 -6.90 -8.08
C GLU A 444 -15.92 -7.00 -7.87
N HIS A 445 -16.33 -7.44 -6.69
CA HIS A 445 -17.74 -7.57 -6.30
C HIS A 445 -18.08 -6.48 -5.34
N GLU A 446 -18.90 -5.63 -5.82
CA GLU A 446 -19.47 -4.43 -5.21
C GLU A 446 -19.86 -4.64 -3.75
N PRO A 447 -18.98 -4.38 -2.79
CA PRO A 447 -19.44 -4.28 -1.43
C PRO A 447 -20.30 -3.02 -1.34
N ILE A 448 -21.58 -3.18 -1.01
CA ILE A 448 -22.49 -2.06 -0.86
C ILE A 448 -22.39 -1.47 0.54
N THR A 449 -22.17 -2.33 1.53
CA THR A 449 -22.20 -1.91 2.95
C THR A 449 -20.83 -1.91 3.62
N PHE A 450 -19.82 -2.41 2.95
CA PHE A 450 -18.45 -2.43 3.44
C PHE A 450 -17.50 -2.15 2.28
N SER A 451 -16.84 -0.99 2.31
CA SER A 451 -15.95 -0.55 1.25
C SER A 451 -14.52 -0.43 1.74
N PHE A 452 -13.59 -0.94 0.95
CA PHE A 452 -12.17 -0.80 1.21
C PHE A 452 -11.35 -0.82 -0.07
N ILE A 453 -10.16 -0.25 -0.01
CA ILE A 453 -9.16 -0.28 -1.08
C ILE A 453 -7.91 -0.94 -0.55
N GLY A 454 -7.41 -1.96 -1.24
CA GLY A 454 -6.11 -2.56 -0.97
C GLY A 454 -5.02 -1.89 -1.80
N ILE A 455 -3.97 -1.40 -1.14
CA ILE A 455 -2.85 -0.71 -1.77
C ILE A 455 -1.62 -1.61 -1.68
N PRO A 456 -1.16 -2.17 -2.79
CA PRO A 456 0.08 -2.95 -2.81
C PRO A 456 1.29 -2.02 -2.64
N PRO A 457 2.42 -2.53 -2.12
CA PRO A 457 3.66 -1.76 -2.06
C PRO A 457 4.11 -1.37 -3.48
N THR A 458 4.74 -0.22 -3.59
CA THR A 458 5.14 0.40 -4.87
C THR A 458 6.24 -0.37 -5.58
N ALA A 459 7.08 -1.11 -4.86
CA ALA A 459 8.19 -1.89 -5.41
C ALA A 459 8.18 -3.34 -4.90
N ARG A 460 8.81 -4.24 -5.66
CA ARG A 460 8.94 -5.67 -5.31
C ARG A 460 9.64 -5.89 -3.97
N GLU A 461 10.53 -4.98 -3.60
CA GLU A 461 11.30 -4.98 -2.35
C GLU A 461 11.06 -3.71 -1.52
N ALA A 462 9.88 -3.09 -1.63
CA ALA A 462 9.58 -1.88 -0.88
C ALA A 462 9.80 -2.08 0.62
N LYS A 463 10.51 -1.13 1.22
CA LYS A 463 10.64 -1.06 2.68
C LYS A 463 9.31 -0.65 3.30
N ASP A 464 9.11 -0.95 4.55
CA ASP A 464 7.84 -0.66 5.26
C ASP A 464 7.41 0.82 5.14
N ALA A 465 8.36 1.75 5.26
CA ALA A 465 8.10 3.17 5.07
C ALA A 465 7.50 3.51 3.68
N GLU A 466 8.00 2.88 2.61
CA GLU A 466 7.52 3.12 1.24
C GLU A 466 6.09 2.63 1.03
N ALA A 467 5.72 1.56 1.72
CA ALA A 467 4.37 1.01 1.65
C ALA A 467 3.31 1.96 2.22
N TRP A 468 3.69 2.95 3.01
CA TRP A 468 2.79 3.92 3.62
C TRP A 468 2.67 5.26 2.88
N ILE A 469 3.45 5.49 1.81
CA ILE A 469 3.40 6.75 1.05
C ILE A 469 1.99 7.01 0.49
N THR A 470 1.51 6.10 -0.33
CA THR A 470 0.18 6.20 -0.95
C THR A 470 -0.96 6.07 0.06
N PRO A 471 -0.96 5.10 0.99
CA PRO A 471 -2.02 5.00 1.98
C PRO A 471 -2.18 6.24 2.85
N ALA A 472 -1.08 6.82 3.33
CA ALA A 472 -1.15 8.02 4.16
C ALA A 472 -1.72 9.22 3.40
N PHE A 473 -1.30 9.41 2.15
CA PHE A 473 -1.79 10.49 1.30
C PHE A 473 -3.30 10.34 1.01
N LEU A 474 -3.72 9.16 0.55
CA LEU A 474 -5.12 8.91 0.20
C LEU A 474 -6.04 8.92 1.42
N ALA A 475 -5.56 8.46 2.57
CA ALA A 475 -6.34 8.49 3.80
C ALA A 475 -6.71 9.91 4.23
N LEU A 476 -5.82 10.89 4.01
CA LEU A 476 -6.08 12.30 4.30
C LEU A 476 -6.82 13.02 3.17
N LEU A 477 -6.61 12.62 1.91
CA LEU A 477 -7.22 13.28 0.76
C LEU A 477 -8.68 12.88 0.57
N LEU A 478 -8.97 11.57 0.61
CA LEU A 478 -10.29 11.07 0.23
C LEU A 478 -11.45 11.60 1.07
N PRO A 479 -11.32 11.78 2.40
CA PRO A 479 -12.38 12.40 3.19
C PRO A 479 -12.70 13.86 2.82
N LEU A 480 -11.76 14.59 2.21
CA LEU A 480 -11.99 15.96 1.73
C LEU A 480 -12.80 16.00 0.42
N ILE A 481 -12.78 14.92 -0.34
CA ILE A 481 -13.44 14.80 -1.66
C ILE A 481 -14.76 14.03 -1.51
N LEU A 482 -14.74 12.99 -0.68
CA LEU A 482 -15.86 12.10 -0.43
C LEU A 482 -16.30 12.26 1.03
N ASP A 483 -17.57 12.28 1.29
CA ASP A 483 -18.13 12.36 2.67
C ASP A 483 -17.97 11.00 3.38
N VAL A 484 -16.72 10.65 3.67
CA VAL A 484 -16.32 9.38 4.29
C VAL A 484 -15.33 9.59 5.43
N LYS A 485 -15.33 8.67 6.38
CA LYS A 485 -14.25 8.47 7.34
C LYS A 485 -13.34 7.35 6.82
N VAL A 486 -12.05 7.43 7.11
CA VAL A 486 -11.07 6.48 6.60
C VAL A 486 -10.23 5.89 7.72
N VAL A 487 -10.12 4.58 7.76
CA VAL A 487 -9.11 3.89 8.58
C VAL A 487 -8.05 3.32 7.63
N ALA A 488 -6.83 3.82 7.72
CA ALA A 488 -5.68 3.26 7.02
C ALA A 488 -5.00 2.23 7.92
N SER A 489 -4.97 0.96 7.51
CA SER A 489 -4.48 -0.14 8.35
C SER A 489 -3.62 -1.11 7.55
N GLU A 490 -2.71 -1.78 8.24
CA GLU A 490 -2.05 -2.97 7.72
C GLU A 490 -2.80 -4.26 8.04
N SER A 491 -3.86 -4.17 8.82
CA SER A 491 -4.72 -5.32 9.15
C SER A 491 -5.66 -5.63 7.99
N LEU A 492 -5.79 -6.90 7.70
CA LEU A 492 -6.75 -7.42 6.75
C LEU A 492 -8.21 -7.36 7.24
N LEU A 493 -8.38 -7.45 8.54
CA LEU A 493 -9.68 -7.28 9.19
C LEU A 493 -9.82 -5.81 9.60
N PRO A 494 -10.97 -5.18 9.39
CA PRO A 494 -11.17 -3.83 9.86
C PRO A 494 -11.01 -3.79 11.38
N VAL A 495 -10.21 -2.86 11.85
CA VAL A 495 -9.99 -2.64 13.30
C VAL A 495 -11.25 -2.07 13.94
N ILE A 496 -12.01 -1.32 13.13
CA ILE A 496 -13.28 -0.69 13.48
C ILE A 496 -14.36 -1.33 12.62
N GLN A 497 -15.46 -1.72 13.19
CA GLN A 497 -16.56 -2.38 12.47
C GLN A 497 -17.65 -1.41 12.06
N GLU A 498 -17.91 -0.39 12.87
CA GLU A 498 -18.97 0.59 12.62
C GLU A 498 -18.43 2.03 12.65
N ALA A 499 -19.06 2.92 11.89
CA ALA A 499 -18.70 4.33 11.83
C ALA A 499 -18.78 5.04 13.19
N THR A 500 -19.65 4.55 14.08
CA THR A 500 -19.85 5.05 15.45
C THR A 500 -18.67 4.80 16.37
N GLU A 501 -17.85 3.78 16.08
CA GLU A 501 -16.62 3.48 16.81
C GLU A 501 -15.45 4.41 16.42
N LEU A 502 -15.62 5.18 15.35
CA LEU A 502 -14.62 6.11 14.84
C LEU A 502 -15.15 7.56 14.99
N PRO A 503 -14.88 8.22 16.11
CA PRO A 503 -15.25 9.65 16.27
C PRO A 503 -14.44 10.55 15.33
N GLU A 504 -13.19 10.20 15.02
CA GLU A 504 -12.32 10.97 14.15
C GLU A 504 -12.64 10.72 12.67
N THR A 505 -12.16 11.60 11.79
CA THR A 505 -12.33 11.46 10.33
C THR A 505 -11.33 10.46 9.73
N VAL A 506 -10.09 10.46 10.23
CA VAL A 506 -9.04 9.53 9.77
C VAL A 506 -8.36 8.88 10.96
N ALA A 507 -8.15 7.57 10.88
CA ALA A 507 -7.31 6.84 11.83
C ALA A 507 -6.22 6.04 11.09
N PHE A 508 -5.02 6.08 11.64
CA PHE A 508 -3.88 5.29 11.17
C PHE A 508 -3.62 4.14 12.15
N ASP A 509 -3.77 2.91 11.68
CA ASP A 509 -3.52 1.69 12.45
C ASP A 509 -2.29 0.95 11.93
N GLY A 510 -1.29 0.77 12.79
CA GLY A 510 -0.02 0.15 12.42
C GLY A 510 0.82 0.96 11.44
N ALA A 511 0.57 2.27 11.29
CA ALA A 511 1.32 3.11 10.37
C ALA A 511 2.78 3.26 10.80
N HIS A 512 3.66 3.36 9.78
CA HIS A 512 5.07 3.64 10.04
C HIS A 512 5.24 4.98 10.78
N ALA A 513 6.15 5.03 11.72
CA ALA A 513 6.36 6.16 12.63
C ALA A 513 6.51 7.54 11.94
N TYR A 514 7.01 7.59 10.69
CA TYR A 514 7.15 8.85 9.97
C TYR A 514 5.79 9.52 9.69
N VAL A 515 4.72 8.73 9.50
CA VAL A 515 3.37 9.26 9.26
C VAL A 515 2.93 10.09 10.46
N GLY A 516 3.02 9.53 11.67
CA GLY A 516 2.69 10.23 12.91
C GLY A 516 3.56 11.47 13.13
N ARG A 517 4.86 11.43 12.80
CA ARG A 517 5.76 12.59 12.90
C ARG A 517 5.32 13.76 12.00
N ILE A 518 4.96 13.46 10.76
CA ILE A 518 4.52 14.48 9.79
C ILE A 518 3.11 14.97 10.13
N VAL A 519 2.18 14.06 10.30
CA VAL A 519 0.76 14.38 10.56
C VAL A 519 0.58 14.98 11.96
N GLY A 520 1.36 14.54 12.93
CA GLY A 520 1.33 14.99 14.32
C GLY A 520 0.51 14.10 15.24
N GLN A 521 -0.36 13.24 14.70
CA GLN A 521 -1.22 12.35 15.48
C GLN A 521 -1.66 11.14 14.65
N ALA A 522 -1.98 10.03 15.30
CA ALA A 522 -2.46 8.82 14.64
C ALA A 522 -3.97 8.88 14.28
N ARG A 523 -4.71 9.80 14.90
CA ARG A 523 -6.14 10.02 14.69
C ARG A 523 -6.38 11.49 14.39
N VAL A 524 -7.04 11.80 13.28
CA VAL A 524 -7.19 13.14 12.73
C VAL A 524 -8.67 13.49 12.66
N ASN A 525 -9.04 14.59 13.32
CA ASN A 525 -10.38 15.15 13.24
C ASN A 525 -10.59 15.90 11.92
N LEU A 526 -11.83 16.24 11.62
CA LEU A 526 -12.18 16.96 10.40
C LEU A 526 -11.46 18.31 10.29
N ASP A 527 -11.40 19.07 11.37
CA ASP A 527 -10.77 20.39 11.40
C ASP A 527 -9.25 20.34 11.19
N ASP A 528 -8.61 19.25 11.61
CA ASP A 528 -7.16 19.03 11.46
C ASP A 528 -6.78 18.35 10.13
N LEU A 529 -7.75 17.91 9.34
CA LEU A 529 -7.54 17.06 8.18
C LEU A 529 -6.76 17.79 7.07
N LEU A 530 -7.21 18.99 6.72
CA LEU A 530 -6.54 19.80 5.71
C LEU A 530 -5.12 20.21 6.13
N PRO A 531 -4.88 20.72 7.35
CA PRO A 531 -3.52 20.97 7.82
C PRO A 531 -2.63 19.74 7.83
N ALA A 532 -3.15 18.57 8.19
CA ALA A 532 -2.41 17.29 8.16
C ALA A 532 -2.01 16.90 6.74
N LEU A 533 -2.93 17.00 5.78
CA LEU A 533 -2.65 16.74 4.37
C LEU A 533 -1.62 17.74 3.80
N GLN A 534 -1.75 19.02 4.13
CA GLN A 534 -0.81 20.06 3.71
C GLN A 534 0.61 19.75 4.21
N ARG A 535 0.78 19.40 5.49
CA ARG A 535 2.07 18.99 6.06
C ARG A 535 2.65 17.75 5.38
N LEU A 536 1.80 16.77 5.11
CA LEU A 536 2.22 15.53 4.43
C LEU A 536 2.73 15.84 3.01
N VAL A 537 1.96 16.60 2.24
CA VAL A 537 2.30 16.98 0.87
C VAL A 537 3.57 17.83 0.84
N ALA A 538 3.69 18.83 1.72
CA ALA A 538 4.88 19.66 1.83
C ALA A 538 6.14 18.81 2.14
N SER A 539 6.02 17.86 3.07
CA SER A 539 7.11 16.93 3.41
C SER A 539 7.49 16.02 2.23
N TYR A 540 6.51 15.57 1.45
CA TYR A 540 6.77 14.77 0.25
C TYR A 540 7.48 15.59 -0.83
N LEU A 541 7.08 16.84 -1.04
CA LEU A 541 7.75 17.73 -2.00
C LEU A 541 9.19 18.01 -1.60
N VAL A 542 9.45 18.32 -0.31
CA VAL A 542 10.82 18.47 0.21
C VAL A 542 11.64 17.19 0.01
N HIS A 543 11.03 16.04 0.24
CA HIS A 543 11.68 14.75 0.01
C HIS A 543 12.05 14.54 -1.45
N LEU A 544 11.11 14.79 -2.37
CA LEU A 544 11.31 14.58 -3.80
C LEU A 544 12.40 15.51 -4.35
N ASP A 545 12.33 16.80 -4.04
CA ASP A 545 13.32 17.77 -4.50
C ASP A 545 14.73 17.45 -3.95
N GLY A 546 14.82 17.00 -2.69
CA GLY A 546 16.09 16.65 -2.05
C GLY A 546 16.66 15.27 -2.37
N ASN A 547 15.83 14.27 -2.68
CA ASN A 547 16.25 12.87 -2.70
C ASN A 547 15.94 12.12 -3.99
N ALA A 548 14.91 12.49 -4.75
CA ALA A 548 14.59 11.79 -5.99
C ALA A 548 15.70 11.95 -7.04
N ARG A 549 15.91 10.97 -7.90
CA ARG A 549 16.97 10.93 -8.92
C ARG A 549 16.45 10.40 -10.25
N ALA A 550 16.88 11.02 -11.34
CA ALA A 550 16.75 10.41 -12.65
C ALA A 550 17.76 9.25 -12.78
N GLY A 551 17.36 8.13 -13.34
CA GLY A 551 18.18 6.95 -13.59
C GLY A 551 17.90 6.31 -14.93
N ALA A 552 18.74 5.41 -15.39
CA ALA A 552 18.63 4.72 -16.68
C ALA A 552 17.33 3.88 -16.84
N GLY A 553 16.66 3.55 -15.75
CA GLY A 553 15.40 2.76 -15.70
C GLY A 553 14.15 3.57 -15.35
N GLY A 554 14.22 4.91 -15.39
CA GLY A 554 13.16 5.80 -14.95
C GLY A 554 13.52 6.63 -13.70
N PHE A 555 12.52 7.25 -13.09
CA PHE A 555 12.73 8.12 -11.94
C PHE A 555 12.72 7.32 -10.63
N ASP A 556 13.82 7.33 -9.86
CA ASP A 556 13.91 6.73 -8.52
C ASP A 556 13.55 7.77 -7.46
N TYR A 557 12.38 7.61 -6.85
CA TYR A 557 11.85 8.51 -5.82
C TYR A 557 12.50 8.33 -4.45
N ARG A 558 13.24 7.24 -4.21
CA ARG A 558 13.97 6.96 -2.95
C ARG A 558 13.13 7.08 -1.69
N TRP A 559 11.88 6.67 -1.74
CA TRP A 559 10.93 6.80 -0.62
C TRP A 559 11.39 6.16 0.69
N HIS A 560 12.34 5.24 0.65
CA HIS A 560 12.97 4.67 1.84
C HIS A 560 13.72 5.71 2.70
N GLU A 561 14.01 6.90 2.18
CA GLU A 561 14.65 8.00 2.91
C GLU A 561 13.64 8.92 3.63
N ILE A 562 12.32 8.79 3.35
CA ILE A 562 11.28 9.65 3.95
C ILE A 562 11.28 9.65 5.49
N PRO A 563 11.56 8.54 6.20
CA PRO A 563 11.63 8.58 7.65
C PRO A 563 12.71 9.51 8.20
N THR A 564 13.82 9.65 7.46
CA THR A 564 14.90 10.58 7.81
C THR A 564 14.48 12.02 7.57
N VAL A 565 13.79 12.28 6.45
CA VAL A 565 13.25 13.62 6.14
C VAL A 565 12.23 14.04 7.21
N ALA A 566 11.29 13.16 7.55
CA ALA A 566 10.27 13.41 8.56
C ALA A 566 10.89 13.76 9.92
N ARG A 567 11.87 12.98 10.38
CA ARG A 567 12.59 13.25 11.63
C ARG A 567 13.34 14.58 11.60
N ASN A 568 13.99 14.90 10.48
CA ASN A 568 14.72 16.17 10.34
C ASN A 568 13.75 17.35 10.36
N LEU A 569 12.62 17.30 9.63
CA LEU A 569 11.61 18.35 9.61
C LEU A 569 10.91 18.51 10.98
N GLU A 570 10.73 17.42 11.73
CA GLU A 570 10.24 17.44 13.11
C GLU A 570 11.24 18.16 14.04
N THR A 571 12.54 17.94 13.85
CA THR A 571 13.59 18.60 14.64
C THR A 571 13.66 20.10 14.32
N SER A 572 13.59 20.48 13.05
CA SER A 572 13.51 21.86 12.60
C SER A 572 12.98 21.95 11.18
N PRO A 573 11.95 22.79 10.93
CA PRO A 573 11.42 23.01 9.58
C PRO A 573 12.47 23.61 8.62
N LEU A 574 13.53 24.23 9.14
CA LEU A 574 14.64 24.77 8.33
C LEU A 574 15.41 23.69 7.56
N TYR A 575 15.25 22.41 7.90
CA TYR A 575 15.79 21.32 7.08
C TYR A 575 15.22 21.28 5.66
N ALA A 576 14.05 21.89 5.42
CA ALA A 576 13.52 22.02 4.07
C ALA A 576 14.53 22.71 3.12
N PHE A 577 15.16 23.79 3.57
CA PHE A 577 16.17 24.51 2.78
C PHE A 577 17.46 23.69 2.58
N HIS A 578 17.81 22.86 3.56
CA HIS A 578 18.92 21.91 3.39
C HIS A 578 18.63 20.90 2.28
N TYR A 579 17.41 20.35 2.22
CA TYR A 579 17.02 19.42 1.15
C TYR A 579 16.92 20.10 -0.20
N LEU A 580 16.43 21.34 -0.26
CA LEU A 580 16.44 22.15 -1.47
C LEU A 580 17.87 22.31 -2.00
N LYS A 581 18.83 22.75 -1.16
CA LYS A 581 20.23 22.87 -1.56
C LYS A 581 20.86 21.53 -1.94
N LYS A 582 20.50 20.45 -1.26
CA LYS A 582 20.95 19.10 -1.61
C LYS A 582 20.48 18.69 -3.01
N GLY A 583 19.26 19.07 -3.39
CA GLY A 583 18.74 18.89 -4.76
C GLY A 583 19.52 19.72 -5.77
N LEU A 584 19.61 21.02 -5.55
CA LEU A 584 20.26 21.98 -6.46
C LEU A 584 21.74 21.69 -6.69
N ARG A 585 22.50 21.28 -5.68
CA ARG A 585 23.92 20.90 -5.83
C ARG A 585 24.14 19.74 -6.80
N ARG A 586 23.14 18.93 -7.05
CA ARG A 586 23.22 17.84 -8.03
C ARG A 586 23.04 18.35 -9.47
N GLU A 587 22.34 19.46 -9.61
CA GLU A 587 22.02 20.10 -10.91
C GLU A 587 23.05 21.19 -11.31
N SER A 588 24.14 21.30 -10.58
CA SER A 588 25.26 22.26 -10.83
C SER A 588 25.15 23.67 -10.22
N GLY A 589 24.31 23.90 -9.20
CA GLY A 589 24.15 25.22 -8.57
C GLY A 589 24.53 25.25 -7.08
N ASP A 590 25.35 26.26 -6.67
CA ASP A 590 25.69 26.50 -5.26
C ASP A 590 24.73 27.48 -4.55
N SER A 591 23.95 28.28 -5.28
CA SER A 591 22.97 29.23 -4.75
C SER A 591 21.53 28.82 -5.02
N ILE A 592 20.61 29.25 -4.14
CA ILE A 592 19.18 28.99 -4.29
C ILE A 592 18.59 29.96 -5.31
N PRO A 593 18.04 29.53 -6.47
CA PRO A 593 17.35 30.43 -7.40
C PRO A 593 16.17 31.12 -6.72
N ALA A 594 15.95 32.39 -7.05
CA ALA A 594 14.93 33.22 -6.41
C ALA A 594 13.50 32.65 -6.49
N LYS A 595 13.18 31.96 -7.59
CA LYS A 595 11.89 31.27 -7.78
C LYS A 595 11.71 30.13 -6.76
N HIS A 596 12.73 29.26 -6.61
CA HIS A 596 12.69 28.17 -5.64
C HIS A 596 12.73 28.68 -4.20
N ALA A 597 13.47 29.75 -3.94
CA ALA A 597 13.54 30.40 -2.64
C ALA A 597 12.16 30.87 -2.17
N ALA A 598 11.45 31.64 -2.99
CA ALA A 598 10.11 32.15 -2.64
C ALA A 598 9.11 31.01 -2.35
N ARG A 599 9.14 29.96 -3.18
CA ARG A 599 8.31 28.79 -3.00
C ARG A 599 8.57 28.08 -1.68
N TYR A 600 9.85 27.87 -1.32
CA TYR A 600 10.23 27.15 -0.11
C TYR A 600 10.02 27.95 1.17
N VAL A 601 10.25 29.28 1.12
CA VAL A 601 9.90 30.17 2.25
C VAL A 601 8.41 30.04 2.57
N HIS A 602 7.56 30.16 1.55
CA HIS A 602 6.11 29.99 1.74
C HIS A 602 5.75 28.59 2.25
N LEU A 603 6.34 27.53 1.68
CA LEU A 603 6.07 26.16 2.08
C LEU A 603 6.42 25.92 3.55
N VAL A 604 7.57 26.43 4.01
CA VAL A 604 7.97 26.29 5.41
C VAL A 604 7.04 27.05 6.34
N GLU A 605 6.79 28.34 6.06
CA GLU A 605 5.97 29.22 6.92
C GLU A 605 4.52 28.76 7.02
N GLN A 606 3.93 28.31 5.93
CA GLN A 606 2.51 27.97 5.91
C GLN A 606 2.21 26.53 6.31
N TYR A 607 3.11 25.59 6.02
CA TYR A 607 2.76 24.17 6.11
C TYR A 607 3.67 23.33 7.02
N LEU A 608 4.91 23.74 7.27
CA LEU A 608 5.84 22.95 8.08
C LEU A 608 6.09 23.53 9.46
N GLU A 609 6.04 24.85 9.62
CA GLU A 609 6.29 25.51 10.91
C GLU A 609 5.05 25.44 11.79
N ARG A 610 5.20 24.85 12.98
CA ARG A 610 4.09 24.75 13.96
C ARG A 610 4.07 25.94 14.92
N GLU A 611 5.25 26.43 15.27
CA GLU A 611 5.47 27.57 16.16
C GLU A 611 6.40 28.53 15.44
N ASN A 612 5.97 29.75 15.20
CA ASN A 612 6.60 30.74 14.30
C ASN A 612 7.95 31.26 14.84
N THR A 613 8.88 30.40 15.25
CA THR A 613 10.12 30.77 15.94
C THR A 613 11.37 30.64 15.06
N ALA A 614 11.53 29.52 14.34
CA ALA A 614 12.76 29.27 13.58
C ALA A 614 12.91 30.17 12.34
N MET A 615 11.81 30.40 11.60
CA MET A 615 11.80 31.32 10.46
C MET A 615 11.88 32.78 10.89
N SER A 616 11.35 33.16 12.08
CA SER A 616 11.40 34.55 12.58
C SER A 616 12.84 35.02 12.78
N HIS A 617 13.73 34.18 13.34
CA HIS A 617 15.14 34.53 13.47
C HIS A 617 15.82 34.75 12.12
N ALA A 618 15.59 33.87 11.14
CA ALA A 618 16.16 34.03 9.82
C ALA A 618 15.63 35.28 9.11
N ARG A 619 14.33 35.58 9.26
CA ARG A 619 13.69 36.77 8.67
C ARG A 619 14.20 38.05 9.28
N GLN A 620 14.32 38.12 10.61
CA GLN A 620 14.85 39.28 11.31
C GLN A 620 16.29 39.56 10.95
N LEU A 621 17.15 38.53 10.93
CA LEU A 621 18.55 38.67 10.50
C LEU A 621 18.66 39.23 9.08
N VAL A 622 17.89 38.66 8.14
CA VAL A 622 17.90 39.12 6.74
C VAL A 622 17.42 40.58 6.63
N SER A 623 16.33 40.91 7.32
CA SER A 623 15.77 42.27 7.35
C SER A 623 16.81 43.30 7.83
N LEU A 624 17.53 42.97 8.91
CA LEU A 624 18.57 43.87 9.47
C LEU A 624 19.79 44.01 8.54
N TYR A 625 20.38 42.88 8.11
CA TYR A 625 21.63 43.04 7.34
C TYR A 625 21.40 43.55 5.91
N ARG A 626 20.23 43.40 5.33
CA ARG A 626 19.89 44.00 4.02
C ARG A 626 19.91 45.52 4.04
N GLN A 627 19.86 46.18 5.19
CA GLN A 627 19.97 47.63 5.34
C GLN A 627 21.42 48.15 5.19
N PHE A 628 22.42 47.34 5.49
CA PHE A 628 23.82 47.75 5.39
C PHE A 628 24.64 46.98 4.36
N TYR A 629 24.13 45.85 3.86
CA TYR A 629 24.84 44.99 2.93
C TYR A 629 23.95 44.39 1.87
N ARG A 630 24.40 44.40 0.62
CA ARG A 630 23.78 43.69 -0.51
C ARG A 630 24.85 42.94 -1.31
N HIS A 631 24.51 41.78 -1.90
CA HIS A 631 25.42 41.11 -2.84
C HIS A 631 25.46 41.86 -4.19
N LYS A 632 26.54 41.70 -4.97
CA LYS A 632 26.63 42.28 -6.31
C LYS A 632 25.87 41.44 -7.34
N PRO A 633 25.00 42.05 -8.18
CA PRO A 633 24.38 41.35 -9.30
C PRO A 633 25.45 40.74 -10.23
N GLY A 634 25.22 39.50 -10.70
CA GLY A 634 26.14 38.80 -11.62
C GLY A 634 27.23 37.94 -10.95
N ARG A 635 27.38 37.97 -9.61
CA ARG A 635 28.23 37.05 -8.84
C ARG A 635 27.45 36.34 -7.75
N LEU A 636 26.45 35.58 -8.19
CA LEU A 636 25.59 34.79 -7.28
C LEU A 636 26.38 33.60 -6.73
N ASN A 637 26.83 33.71 -5.48
CA ASN A 637 27.17 32.53 -4.68
C ASN A 637 26.62 32.68 -3.25
N SER A 638 26.27 31.56 -2.62
CA SER A 638 25.78 31.51 -1.25
C SER A 638 26.68 32.27 -0.27
N ASN A 639 28.00 32.21 -0.47
CA ASN A 639 28.96 32.80 0.43
C ASN A 639 28.88 34.34 0.41
N SER A 640 28.62 34.97 -0.75
CA SER A 640 28.49 36.43 -0.83
C SER A 640 27.20 36.92 -0.14
N ILE A 641 26.09 36.19 -0.28
CA ILE A 641 24.82 36.56 0.38
C ILE A 641 24.91 36.47 1.91
N LEU A 642 25.60 35.45 2.40
CA LEU A 642 25.67 35.11 3.82
C LEU A 642 26.89 35.73 4.54
N LYS A 643 27.60 36.62 3.90
CA LYS A 643 28.84 37.19 4.44
C LYS A 643 28.68 37.86 5.80
N PRO A 644 27.66 38.75 6.03
CA PRO A 644 27.47 39.37 7.34
C PRO A 644 27.22 38.33 8.45
N LEU A 645 26.41 37.32 8.18
CA LEU A 645 26.11 36.26 9.13
C LEU A 645 27.34 35.39 9.41
N SER A 646 28.19 35.15 8.39
CA SER A 646 29.41 34.37 8.54
C SER A 646 30.47 35.12 9.34
N GLU A 647 30.66 36.43 9.11
CA GLU A 647 31.58 37.25 9.86
C GLU A 647 31.18 37.38 11.33
N ALA A 648 29.88 37.62 11.60
CA ALA A 648 29.37 37.67 12.96
C ALA A 648 29.53 36.34 13.71
N SER A 649 29.18 35.23 13.06
CA SER A 649 29.33 33.88 13.64
C SER A 649 30.78 33.56 13.96
N ALA A 650 31.72 33.97 13.08
CA ALA A 650 33.16 33.73 13.28
C ALA A 650 33.66 34.44 14.56
N VAL A 651 33.27 35.71 14.74
CA VAL A 651 33.64 36.46 15.97
C VAL A 651 33.15 35.74 17.24
N ILE A 652 31.89 35.34 17.27
CA ILE A 652 31.30 34.65 18.43
C ILE A 652 32.06 33.35 18.73
N LEU A 653 32.45 32.61 17.68
CA LEU A 653 33.17 31.34 17.82
C LEU A 653 34.64 31.52 18.24
N GLU A 654 35.29 32.59 17.79
CA GLU A 654 36.71 32.88 18.03
C GLU A 654 36.95 33.65 19.33
N ALA A 655 35.94 34.37 19.84
CA ALA A 655 36.07 35.21 21.04
C ALA A 655 36.47 34.39 22.28
N ASP A 656 37.51 34.82 23.00
CA ASP A 656 37.89 34.18 24.26
C ASP A 656 36.83 34.45 25.35
N PRO A 657 36.21 33.41 25.95
CA PRO A 657 35.18 33.60 27.00
C PRO A 657 35.63 34.38 28.20
N ARG A 658 36.94 34.47 28.45
CA ARG A 658 37.50 35.21 29.58
C ARG A 658 37.65 36.70 29.31
N LEU A 659 37.67 37.12 28.03
CA LEU A 659 37.76 38.51 27.58
C LEU A 659 36.42 39.08 27.19
N PHE A 660 35.49 38.21 26.80
CA PHE A 660 34.16 38.53 26.29
C PHE A 660 33.12 37.78 27.15
N ASP A 661 33.15 38.04 28.47
CA ASP A 661 32.23 37.41 29.44
C ASP A 661 30.89 38.11 29.51
N ASP A 662 30.80 39.37 29.10
CA ASP A 662 29.51 40.07 28.95
C ASP A 662 29.07 40.19 27.48
N ASP A 663 27.76 40.36 27.27
CA ASP A 663 27.14 40.40 25.97
C ASP A 663 27.47 41.71 25.22
N GLU A 664 27.63 42.85 25.91
CA GLU A 664 27.98 44.13 25.29
C GLU A 664 29.35 44.08 24.64
N ALA A 665 30.36 43.53 25.36
CA ALA A 665 31.71 43.36 24.79
C ALA A 665 31.68 42.47 23.52
N LEU A 666 30.88 41.41 23.51
CA LEU A 666 30.72 40.52 22.38
C LEU A 666 29.99 41.21 21.22
N ILE A 667 28.95 42.04 21.52
CA ILE A 667 28.22 42.85 20.53
C ILE A 667 29.14 43.83 19.86
N GLU A 668 29.95 44.57 20.65
CA GLU A 668 30.94 45.52 20.14
C GLU A 668 31.98 44.82 19.23
N ALA A 669 32.45 43.63 19.60
CA ALA A 669 33.40 42.85 18.81
C ALA A 669 32.77 42.44 17.45
N VAL A 670 31.52 41.98 17.44
CA VAL A 670 30.79 41.65 16.20
C VAL A 670 30.59 42.88 15.34
N GLN A 671 30.17 44.01 15.94
CA GLN A 671 29.98 45.29 15.24
C GLN A 671 31.30 45.79 14.63
N GLY A 672 32.41 45.75 15.37
CA GLY A 672 33.72 46.15 14.90
C GLY A 672 34.19 45.30 13.71
N ARG A 673 33.98 43.99 13.78
CA ARG A 673 34.32 43.06 12.66
C ARG A 673 33.49 43.37 11.41
N LEU A 674 32.19 43.57 11.56
CA LEU A 674 31.32 43.91 10.45
C LEU A 674 31.63 45.30 9.87
N SER A 675 31.94 46.31 10.68
CA SER A 675 32.36 47.62 10.20
C SER A 675 33.61 47.51 9.35
N LYS A 676 34.64 46.80 9.80
CA LYS A 676 35.85 46.53 9.01
C LYS A 676 35.56 45.78 7.74
N PHE A 677 34.65 44.83 7.76
CA PHE A 677 34.21 44.14 6.55
C PHE A 677 33.53 45.09 5.57
N LEU A 678 32.63 45.97 6.03
CA LEU A 678 31.97 46.96 5.18
C LEU A 678 32.94 47.98 4.58
N ASP A 679 33.98 48.41 5.30
CA ASP A 679 35.06 49.24 4.77
C ASP A 679 35.78 48.55 3.59
N ASN A 680 35.97 47.25 3.66
CA ASN A 680 36.58 46.47 2.56
C ASN A 680 35.61 46.35 1.36
N VAL A 681 34.29 46.23 1.61
CA VAL A 681 33.26 46.26 0.55
C VAL A 681 33.24 47.63 -0.15
N ASP A 682 33.30 48.72 0.60
CA ASP A 682 33.31 50.07 0.06
C ASP A 682 34.54 50.36 -0.80
N ARG A 683 35.74 49.90 -0.37
CA ARG A 683 36.97 49.95 -1.14
C ARG A 683 37.03 49.01 -2.34
N GLY A 684 36.03 48.16 -2.52
CA GLY A 684 35.99 47.15 -3.60
C GLY A 684 36.94 45.97 -3.42
N SER A 685 37.53 45.81 -2.22
CA SER A 685 38.41 44.68 -1.87
C SER A 685 37.68 43.46 -1.33
N ALA A 686 36.36 43.54 -1.10
CA ALA A 686 35.50 42.44 -0.73
C ALA A 686 34.24 42.38 -1.64
N ASP A 687 33.68 41.18 -1.78
CA ASP A 687 32.43 40.99 -2.53
C ASP A 687 31.23 41.59 -1.77
N GLY A 688 30.35 42.29 -2.51
CA GLY A 688 29.17 42.91 -1.98
C GLY A 688 29.02 44.38 -2.40
N SER A 689 27.98 45.03 -1.96
CA SER A 689 27.72 46.45 -2.14
C SER A 689 27.01 47.02 -0.91
N ILE A 690 27.29 48.29 -0.65
CA ILE A 690 26.61 49.06 0.37
C ILE A 690 25.42 49.78 -0.29
N PRO A 691 24.19 49.66 0.21
CA PRO A 691 23.02 50.35 -0.34
C PRO A 691 23.19 51.85 -0.26
N LYS A 692 23.30 52.55 -1.41
CA LYS A 692 23.49 54.02 -1.48
C LYS A 692 22.22 54.80 -1.20
N TRP A 693 21.07 54.17 -1.27
CA TRP A 693 19.75 54.80 -1.00
C TRP A 693 19.35 54.78 0.48
N ILE A 694 20.13 54.18 1.35
CA ILE A 694 19.93 54.16 2.80
C ILE A 694 20.97 55.12 3.40
N ASP A 695 20.46 56.03 4.26
CA ASP A 695 21.34 56.99 4.94
C ASP A 695 22.26 56.28 5.95
N ARG A 696 23.35 56.98 6.30
CA ARG A 696 24.39 56.42 7.15
C ARG A 696 23.90 56.09 8.55
N ALA A 697 23.01 56.96 9.14
CA ALA A 697 22.52 56.75 10.48
C ALA A 697 21.63 55.49 10.57
N THR A 698 20.74 55.30 9.60
CA THR A 698 19.86 54.11 9.50
C THR A 698 20.72 52.83 9.29
N ARG A 699 21.77 52.91 8.47
CA ARG A 699 22.70 51.83 8.24
C ARG A 699 23.47 51.43 9.50
N ASP A 700 24.02 52.42 10.21
CA ASP A 700 24.82 52.17 11.44
C ASP A 700 23.88 51.63 12.56
N ALA A 701 22.68 52.16 12.70
CA ALA A 701 21.68 51.60 13.62
C ALA A 701 21.27 50.18 13.28
N SER A 702 21.11 49.84 12.00
CA SER A 702 20.80 48.47 11.58
C SER A 702 21.99 47.50 11.80
N LEU A 703 23.21 47.98 11.68
CA LEU A 703 24.40 47.19 11.97
C LEU A 703 24.49 46.87 13.47
N GLU A 704 24.24 47.87 14.32
CA GLU A 704 24.18 47.67 15.79
C GLU A 704 23.04 46.69 16.17
N ALA A 705 21.85 46.91 15.63
CA ALA A 705 20.71 46.07 15.88
C ALA A 705 20.93 44.61 15.41
N PHE A 706 21.60 44.42 14.29
CA PHE A 706 22.00 43.09 13.78
C PHE A 706 23.01 42.44 14.73
N SER A 707 24.03 43.18 15.19
CA SER A 707 25.06 42.64 16.09
C SER A 707 24.43 42.19 17.44
N ARG A 708 23.58 43.05 17.99
CA ARG A 708 22.83 42.79 19.21
C ARG A 708 21.93 41.55 19.06
N TYR A 709 21.12 41.54 18.01
CA TYR A 709 20.22 40.42 17.73
C TYR A 709 20.97 39.09 17.53
N MET A 710 22.14 39.14 16.86
CA MET A 710 22.96 37.93 16.65
C MET A 710 23.53 37.39 17.95
N VAL A 711 23.90 38.25 18.90
CA VAL A 711 24.44 37.83 20.20
C VAL A 711 23.32 37.43 21.17
N GLU A 712 22.36 38.29 21.42
CA GLU A 712 21.33 38.09 22.43
C GLU A 712 20.32 37.03 22.00
N GLU A 713 19.69 37.20 20.84
CA GLU A 713 18.58 36.36 20.42
C GLU A 713 19.03 35.05 19.74
N VAL A 714 20.04 35.14 18.86
CA VAL A 714 20.49 33.95 18.17
C VAL A 714 21.45 33.15 19.04
N TYR A 715 22.58 33.73 19.45
CA TYR A 715 23.59 32.97 20.18
C TYR A 715 23.13 32.61 21.62
N ARG A 716 22.66 33.59 22.40
CA ARG A 716 22.27 33.33 23.81
C ARG A 716 20.94 32.60 23.92
N ASN A 717 19.90 33.07 23.25
CA ASN A 717 18.57 32.49 23.39
C ASN A 717 18.42 31.23 22.54
N ALA A 718 18.53 31.31 21.21
CA ALA A 718 18.25 30.19 20.34
C ALA A 718 19.30 29.06 20.42
N PHE A 719 20.60 29.39 20.62
CA PHE A 719 21.68 28.41 20.78
C PHE A 719 22.10 28.19 22.23
N GLY A 720 21.39 28.79 23.21
CA GLY A 720 21.66 28.63 24.63
C GLY A 720 23.04 29.08 25.11
N GLY A 721 23.71 29.99 24.37
CA GLY A 721 25.08 30.41 24.63
C GLY A 721 26.15 29.33 24.38
N ASP A 722 25.77 28.23 23.73
CA ASP A 722 26.69 27.12 23.41
C ASP A 722 27.35 27.32 22.04
N ARG A 723 28.67 27.58 22.07
CA ARG A 723 29.48 27.73 20.85
C ARG A 723 29.57 26.44 20.04
N ALA A 724 29.55 25.28 20.66
CA ALA A 724 29.57 24.02 19.95
C ALA A 724 28.26 23.82 19.17
N ALA A 725 27.14 24.20 19.74
CA ALA A 725 25.85 24.23 19.04
C ALA A 725 25.86 25.24 17.88
N LEU A 726 26.39 26.44 18.09
CA LEU A 726 26.52 27.46 17.05
C LEU A 726 27.49 27.04 15.93
N ALA A 727 28.60 26.36 16.25
CA ALA A 727 29.52 25.82 15.26
C ALA A 727 28.96 24.64 14.46
N GLY A 728 27.89 24.05 14.95
CA GLY A 728 27.30 22.83 14.45
C GLY A 728 26.39 23.01 13.24
N ARG A 729 25.64 21.95 12.96
CA ARG A 729 24.72 21.85 11.82
C ARG A 729 23.58 22.88 11.87
N GLN A 730 23.18 23.30 13.06
CA GLN A 730 22.07 24.23 13.30
C GLN A 730 22.33 25.60 12.65
N LEU A 731 23.56 26.15 12.77
CA LEU A 731 23.91 27.40 12.11
C LEU A 731 23.83 27.29 10.58
N ASN A 732 24.19 26.13 10.02
CA ASN A 732 24.06 25.91 8.58
C ASN A 732 22.59 25.86 8.12
N LEU A 733 21.67 25.36 8.95
CA LEU A 733 20.23 25.41 8.67
C LEU A 733 19.74 26.85 8.68
N LEU A 734 20.12 27.64 9.68
CA LEU A 734 19.79 29.06 9.77
C LEU A 734 20.35 29.84 8.57
N LYS A 735 21.62 29.60 8.18
CA LYS A 735 22.22 30.19 6.99
C LYS A 735 21.46 29.85 5.70
N ASN A 736 21.06 28.61 5.52
CA ASN A 736 20.28 28.21 4.34
C ASN A 736 18.90 28.91 4.30
N ALA A 737 18.25 29.09 5.45
CA ALA A 737 17.00 29.83 5.56
C ALA A 737 17.20 31.32 5.25
N CYS A 738 18.26 31.95 5.80
CA CYS A 738 18.60 33.33 5.50
C CYS A 738 18.86 33.57 4.01
N GLU A 739 19.59 32.65 3.34
CA GLU A 739 19.80 32.72 1.91
C GLU A 739 18.50 32.66 1.12
N ALA A 740 17.62 31.72 1.47
CA ALA A 740 16.32 31.57 0.81
C ALA A 740 15.43 32.82 1.00
N ILE A 741 15.35 33.33 2.22
CA ILE A 741 14.59 34.55 2.52
C ILE A 741 15.17 35.75 1.76
N TYR A 742 16.48 35.90 1.76
CA TYR A 742 17.15 36.98 1.04
C TYR A 742 16.80 36.96 -0.45
N MET A 743 16.87 35.81 -1.09
CA MET A 743 16.55 35.65 -2.52
C MET A 743 15.06 35.85 -2.82
N ALA A 744 14.18 35.40 -1.92
CA ALA A 744 12.75 35.61 -2.06
C ALA A 744 12.37 37.11 -1.98
N GLU A 745 12.95 37.84 -1.01
CA GLU A 745 12.75 39.27 -0.87
C GLU A 745 13.34 40.07 -2.05
N GLN A 746 14.51 39.68 -2.53
CA GLN A 746 15.12 40.32 -3.70
C GLN A 746 14.22 40.18 -4.94
N ARG A 747 13.64 39.01 -5.15
CA ARG A 747 12.68 38.78 -6.24
C ARG A 747 11.45 39.66 -6.11
N ARG A 748 10.93 39.81 -4.89
CA ARG A 748 9.79 40.70 -4.62
C ARG A 748 10.12 42.15 -5.00
N GLU A 749 11.30 42.65 -4.58
CA GLU A 749 11.75 44.01 -4.90
C GLU A 749 11.92 44.22 -6.43
N TRP A 750 12.43 43.25 -7.16
CA TRP A 750 12.56 43.35 -8.63
C TRP A 750 11.18 43.41 -9.30
N ARG A 751 10.23 42.61 -8.86
CA ARG A 751 8.86 42.65 -9.39
C ARG A 751 8.17 43.99 -9.11
N GLU A 752 8.34 44.52 -7.93
CA GLU A 752 7.77 45.82 -7.53
C GLU A 752 8.37 46.95 -8.36
N ARG A 753 9.61 46.84 -8.82
CA ARG A 753 10.27 47.83 -9.68
C ARG A 753 9.99 47.66 -11.18
N GLY A 754 9.25 46.61 -11.57
CA GLY A 754 8.96 46.31 -12.96
C GLY A 754 10.17 45.76 -13.76
N GLU A 755 11.26 45.41 -13.07
CA GLU A 755 12.45 44.80 -13.67
C GLU A 755 12.10 43.33 -13.97
N GLN A 756 12.15 42.93 -15.27
CA GLN A 756 12.06 41.53 -15.63
C GLN A 756 13.26 40.79 -15.06
N SER A 757 13.06 39.82 -14.22
CA SER A 757 14.11 38.94 -13.76
C SER A 757 14.64 38.15 -14.97
N ASP A 758 15.97 38.19 -15.21
CA ASP A 758 16.68 37.27 -16.10
C ASP A 758 16.57 35.79 -15.62
N ASP A 759 15.39 35.28 -15.54
CA ASP A 759 15.09 33.84 -15.27
C ASP A 759 15.21 33.02 -16.58
N THR A 760 15.77 33.60 -17.66
CA THR A 760 15.88 32.97 -18.99
C THR A 760 17.09 32.04 -19.18
N GLU A 761 17.95 31.86 -18.19
CA GLU A 761 19.15 31.01 -18.36
C GLU A 761 19.00 29.57 -17.83
N ASN A 762 17.85 28.96 -17.76
CA ASN A 762 17.80 27.48 -17.61
C ASN A 762 16.48 26.85 -18.08
N GLY A 763 15.92 27.33 -19.18
CA GLY A 763 14.72 26.76 -19.81
C GLY A 763 14.93 25.47 -20.63
N ALA A 764 16.05 24.78 -20.48
CA ALA A 764 16.39 23.61 -21.32
C ALA A 764 16.30 22.25 -20.61
N ALA A 765 15.73 22.19 -19.42
CA ALA A 765 15.61 20.92 -18.65
C ALA A 765 14.17 20.54 -18.24
N GLU A 766 13.15 21.19 -18.80
CA GLU A 766 11.73 20.82 -18.55
C GLU A 766 11.05 20.43 -19.88
N ALA A 767 11.56 19.41 -20.59
CA ALA A 767 10.85 18.70 -21.65
C ALA A 767 10.76 17.21 -21.30
#